data_55eac4d309b64752ce1abc9da9a4aeb9
#
_entry.id   55eac4d309b64752ce1abc9da9a4aeb9
#
_cell.length_a   1.000
_cell.length_b   1.000
_cell.length_c   1.000
_cell.angle_alpha   90.00
_cell.angle_beta   90.00
_cell.angle_gamma   90.00
#
_symmetry.space_group_name_H-M   'P 1'
#
loop_
_entity.id
_entity.type
_entity.pdbx_description
1 polymer ?
#
loop_
_entity_poly.entity_id
_entity_poly.type
_entity_poly.pdbx_seq_one_letter_code
_entity_poly.pdbx_strand_id
1 'polypeptide(L)'
;MENTHFIDKDPNRYEALAELRNQQIRSMKEDQATRTLEKLEDAWGLHDKDFLGHQMLGYNQYISNGSFNSHGAVSINEIDLGAIKDIRRKNLDFAVELRNHINKMKKNKIENDEEVKDVFNDNGLSLDKRISNIILHIEDGFENIRRHYISYERVSTPTVQPQYPRFSDPSTMDDEDVENFTPLQKCLVFTLDEIYKCGYRRYKGHCCEEITTSDGYKTRAWLPKFPIDKFVYSIARRDYMFTNWKNFTSKGSIAREVIDNISKCDDQQFPEISKRRHVWSFKNGVFVGKEWIPERGVYDCRFYPYDSKEFRCLDPTIISCKYFDQQFDDYSHIERWQDIPTPHFDKVLHYQKLETEVCNWAYVMGGRLCYDVNDLDSWQVIPFFKGIARSGKSTLITKVFKKFYESEDVGVLANNIEKKFGLSAIKDNFMFIAPEIKSDLGLEQAEFQSIVSGEDVSIAVKNKTALSIEWNVPGVLGGNEVPNWRDNSGSILRRILPWNFTKQVKEADPQLDEKLHKELPIILLKCVRGYLDYSNKYRDRDIWRVVPPYFLLIQKQVAMVASTLTNFMESTLITYGEKMYVPQTIFVQIFNQHCAANNLGKPKFNQDFYAGPFSARDIEVRDEVVTYKGRTYPRQPVVFGLDVIEEGIGFTNDF
;
A
#
# COMPACT_ATOMS: atom_id res chain seq x y z
N MET A 1 -7.26 -16.54 -8.82
CA MET A 1 -7.81 -15.34 -9.50
C MET A 1 -8.96 -15.81 -10.36
N GLU A 2 -10.09 -16.02 -9.75
CA GLU A 2 -11.31 -16.24 -10.51
C GLU A 2 -11.95 -14.88 -10.70
N ASN A 3 -11.86 -14.41 -11.94
CA ASN A 3 -12.61 -13.25 -12.39
C ASN A 3 -14.10 -13.56 -12.27
N THR A 4 -14.72 -13.09 -11.21
CA THR A 4 -16.16 -12.87 -11.22
C THR A 4 -16.44 -11.79 -12.26
N HIS A 5 -16.53 -12.19 -13.52
CA HIS A 5 -17.06 -11.31 -14.54
C HIS A 5 -18.51 -11.00 -14.17
N PHE A 6 -18.77 -9.81 -13.67
CA PHE A 6 -20.09 -9.23 -13.81
C PHE A 6 -20.44 -9.34 -15.29
N ILE A 7 -21.52 -10.03 -15.57
CA ILE A 7 -22.02 -10.14 -16.92
C ILE A 7 -22.44 -8.73 -17.30
N ASP A 8 -21.71 -8.15 -18.22
CA ASP A 8 -21.95 -6.79 -18.70
C ASP A 8 -23.34 -6.78 -19.37
N LYS A 9 -24.22 -5.89 -18.95
CA LYS A 9 -25.54 -5.69 -19.57
C LYS A 9 -25.42 -5.04 -20.95
N ASP A 10 -24.34 -5.31 -21.67
CA ASP A 10 -24.17 -4.81 -23.04
C ASP A 10 -25.20 -5.49 -23.95
N PRO A 11 -26.22 -4.77 -24.49
CA PRO A 11 -27.17 -5.31 -25.41
C PRO A 11 -26.53 -6.00 -26.61
N ASN A 12 -25.38 -5.49 -27.07
CA ASN A 12 -24.66 -6.10 -28.19
C ASN A 12 -24.09 -7.48 -27.84
N ARG A 13 -23.82 -7.74 -26.57
CA ARG A 13 -23.35 -9.06 -26.11
C ARG A 13 -24.47 -10.09 -26.12
N TYR A 14 -25.68 -9.67 -25.79
CA TYR A 14 -26.87 -10.53 -25.90
C TYR A 14 -27.25 -10.79 -27.35
N GLU A 15 -27.16 -9.78 -28.22
CA GLU A 15 -27.34 -9.95 -29.65
C GLU A 15 -26.28 -10.87 -30.25
N ALA A 16 -25.01 -10.71 -29.89
CA ALA A 16 -23.93 -11.59 -30.36
C ALA A 16 -24.08 -13.03 -29.82
N LEU A 17 -24.55 -13.21 -28.58
CA LEU A 17 -24.88 -14.51 -28.02
C LEU A 17 -26.13 -15.11 -28.69
N ALA A 18 -27.10 -14.30 -29.04
CA ALA A 18 -28.31 -14.71 -29.77
C ALA A 18 -27.96 -15.09 -31.21
N GLU A 19 -27.16 -14.30 -31.93
CA GLU A 19 -26.69 -14.63 -33.29
C GLU A 19 -25.85 -15.91 -33.33
N LEU A 20 -24.90 -16.04 -32.42
CA LEU A 20 -24.07 -17.22 -32.28
C LEU A 20 -24.90 -18.48 -32.01
N ARG A 21 -25.98 -18.33 -31.29
CA ARG A 21 -26.90 -19.41 -30.98
C ARG A 21 -27.83 -19.72 -32.13
N ASN A 22 -28.34 -18.75 -32.83
CA ASN A 22 -29.15 -18.99 -34.06
C ASN A 22 -28.37 -19.80 -35.08
N GLN A 23 -27.07 -19.51 -35.23
CA GLN A 23 -26.21 -20.32 -36.07
C GLN A 23 -26.05 -21.77 -35.59
N GLN A 24 -26.11 -22.01 -34.29
CA GLN A 24 -25.91 -23.33 -33.70
C GLN A 24 -27.18 -24.14 -33.59
N ILE A 25 -28.31 -23.49 -33.35
CA ILE A 25 -29.63 -24.13 -33.32
C ILE A 25 -30.02 -24.60 -34.72
N ARG A 26 -29.68 -23.86 -35.77
CA ARG A 26 -29.77 -24.28 -37.15
C ARG A 26 -29.02 -25.59 -37.45
N SER A 27 -28.06 -25.96 -36.62
CA SER A 27 -27.30 -27.20 -36.72
C SER A 27 -27.82 -28.37 -35.87
N MET A 28 -28.88 -28.17 -35.04
CA MET A 28 -29.50 -29.20 -34.21
C MET A 28 -30.82 -29.65 -34.86
N LYS A 29 -31.14 -30.94 -34.71
CA LYS A 29 -32.48 -31.40 -35.00
C LYS A 29 -33.50 -30.73 -34.08
N GLU A 30 -34.59 -30.29 -34.63
CA GLU A 30 -35.68 -29.55 -33.94
C GLU A 30 -36.08 -30.22 -32.60
N ASP A 31 -36.31 -31.54 -32.61
CA ASP A 31 -36.64 -32.34 -31.42
C ASP A 31 -35.59 -32.26 -30.30
N GLN A 32 -34.32 -32.18 -30.65
CA GLN A 32 -33.23 -32.16 -29.68
C GLN A 32 -33.06 -30.77 -29.04
N ALA A 33 -33.28 -29.71 -29.81
CA ALA A 33 -33.29 -28.33 -29.34
C ALA A 33 -34.46 -28.09 -28.39
N THR A 34 -35.68 -28.58 -28.76
CA THR A 34 -36.89 -28.47 -27.93
C THR A 34 -36.70 -29.16 -26.58
N ARG A 35 -36.26 -30.44 -26.58
CA ARG A 35 -36.03 -31.19 -25.32
C ARG A 35 -34.96 -30.58 -24.43
N THR A 36 -33.95 -29.94 -25.01
CA THR A 36 -32.94 -29.28 -24.25
C THR A 36 -33.46 -28.00 -23.61
N LEU A 37 -34.28 -27.25 -24.36
CA LEU A 37 -34.91 -26.04 -23.86
C LEU A 37 -35.89 -26.34 -22.73
N GLU A 38 -36.76 -27.34 -22.91
CA GLU A 38 -37.70 -27.78 -21.87
C GLU A 38 -36.97 -28.12 -20.56
N LYS A 39 -35.84 -28.86 -20.63
CA LYS A 39 -35.03 -29.16 -19.45
C LYS A 39 -34.46 -27.91 -18.77
N LEU A 40 -34.07 -26.91 -19.55
CA LEU A 40 -33.57 -25.65 -19.00
C LEU A 40 -34.69 -24.83 -18.37
N GLU A 41 -35.87 -24.82 -19.02
CA GLU A 41 -37.03 -24.12 -18.50
C GLU A 41 -37.60 -24.78 -17.25
N ASP A 42 -37.65 -26.11 -17.19
CA ASP A 42 -38.01 -26.85 -15.98
C ASP A 42 -37.09 -26.58 -14.84
N ALA A 43 -35.77 -26.58 -15.09
CA ALA A 43 -34.76 -26.30 -14.09
C ALA A 43 -34.89 -24.89 -13.48
N TRP A 44 -35.47 -23.95 -14.23
CA TRP A 44 -35.70 -22.58 -13.81
C TRP A 44 -37.15 -22.25 -13.48
N GLY A 45 -38.05 -23.20 -13.56
CA GLY A 45 -39.49 -23.01 -13.29
C GLY A 45 -40.18 -22.03 -14.25
N LEU A 46 -39.73 -21.97 -15.50
CA LEU A 46 -40.21 -20.99 -16.52
C LEU A 46 -41.54 -21.27 -17.11
N HIS A 47 -42.20 -22.38 -16.75
CA HIS A 47 -43.53 -22.72 -17.21
C HIS A 47 -44.66 -21.99 -16.44
N ASP A 48 -44.32 -21.31 -15.35
CA ASP A 48 -45.31 -20.58 -14.57
C ASP A 48 -45.54 -19.18 -15.16
N LYS A 49 -46.81 -18.85 -15.41
CA LYS A 49 -47.20 -17.58 -16.04
C LYS A 49 -46.95 -16.35 -15.19
N ASP A 50 -46.80 -16.54 -13.88
CA ASP A 50 -46.49 -15.47 -12.92
C ASP A 50 -44.97 -15.27 -12.69
N PHE A 51 -44.19 -15.59 -13.68
CA PHE A 51 -42.76 -15.62 -13.69
C PHE A 51 -42.05 -14.28 -13.39
N LEU A 52 -42.77 -13.20 -13.37
CA LEU A 52 -42.24 -11.88 -13.09
C LEU A 52 -41.84 -11.74 -11.59
N GLY A 53 -40.63 -11.94 -11.32
CA GLY A 53 -40.00 -11.58 -10.04
C GLY A 53 -39.62 -12.73 -9.11
N HIS A 54 -39.82 -13.98 -9.53
CA HIS A 54 -39.71 -15.06 -8.57
C HIS A 54 -38.64 -16.10 -8.85
N GLN A 55 -37.72 -15.88 -9.73
CA GLN A 55 -37.39 -17.08 -10.48
C GLN A 55 -35.96 -17.42 -10.45
N MET A 56 -35.30 -17.08 -9.34
CA MET A 56 -34.09 -17.74 -9.00
C MET A 56 -34.40 -18.99 -8.19
N LEU A 57 -33.81 -20.09 -8.59
CA LEU A 57 -34.01 -21.38 -7.95
C LEU A 57 -33.79 -21.27 -6.43
N GLY A 58 -34.79 -21.56 -5.64
CA GLY A 58 -34.77 -21.46 -4.18
C GLY A 58 -34.93 -20.05 -3.59
N TYR A 59 -34.90 -19.00 -4.40
CA TYR A 59 -35.01 -17.63 -3.90
C TYR A 59 -36.42 -17.33 -3.36
N ASN A 60 -37.45 -17.82 -4.04
CA ASN A 60 -38.83 -17.66 -3.58
C ASN A 60 -39.16 -18.39 -2.31
N GLN A 61 -38.66 -19.60 -2.15
CA GLN A 61 -38.82 -20.33 -0.89
C GLN A 61 -38.21 -19.57 0.26
N TYR A 62 -37.09 -18.90 0.00
CA TYR A 62 -36.38 -18.10 1.00
C TYR A 62 -37.16 -16.83 1.36
N ILE A 63 -37.73 -16.14 0.37
CA ILE A 63 -38.53 -14.93 0.59
C ILE A 63 -39.93 -15.26 1.16
N SER A 64 -40.57 -16.33 0.72
CA SER A 64 -41.91 -16.73 1.19
C SER A 64 -41.89 -17.24 2.64
N ASN A 65 -40.76 -17.70 3.14
CA ASN A 65 -40.62 -18.12 4.53
C ASN A 65 -40.47 -16.97 5.53
N GLY A 66 -40.70 -15.75 5.12
CA GLY A 66 -41.21 -14.84 6.08
C GLY A 66 -40.42 -13.63 6.43
N SER A 67 -39.66 -13.06 5.56
CA SER A 67 -38.79 -12.00 6.07
C SER A 67 -39.00 -10.63 5.45
N PHE A 68 -39.91 -10.43 4.58
CA PHE A 68 -40.26 -9.08 4.14
C PHE A 68 -41.40 -8.53 5.03
N ASN A 69 -41.09 -7.43 5.74
CA ASN A 69 -42.18 -6.67 6.35
C ASN A 69 -43.04 -5.98 5.27
N SER A 70 -44.16 -5.40 5.67
CA SER A 70 -45.09 -4.71 4.77
C SER A 70 -44.48 -3.57 3.92
N HIS A 71 -43.19 -3.27 4.10
CA HIS A 71 -42.45 -2.23 3.40
C HIS A 71 -41.28 -2.78 2.58
N GLY A 72 -41.18 -4.09 2.41
CA GLY A 72 -40.12 -4.73 1.63
C GLY A 72 -38.75 -4.76 2.31
N ALA A 73 -38.64 -4.42 3.59
CA ALA A 73 -37.41 -4.52 4.34
C ALA A 73 -37.31 -5.87 5.06
N VAL A 74 -36.14 -6.52 4.93
CA VAL A 74 -35.86 -7.82 5.57
C VAL A 74 -35.07 -7.57 6.84
N SER A 75 -35.40 -8.26 7.94
CA SER A 75 -34.62 -8.18 9.18
C SER A 75 -33.30 -8.95 9.07
N ILE A 76 -32.18 -8.35 9.49
CA ILE A 76 -30.84 -8.97 9.44
C ILE A 76 -30.75 -10.29 10.19
N ASN A 77 -31.46 -10.37 11.30
CA ASN A 77 -31.45 -11.56 12.15
C ASN A 77 -32.16 -12.75 11.49
N GLU A 78 -32.88 -12.51 10.41
CA GLU A 78 -33.70 -13.48 9.68
C GLU A 78 -33.06 -13.89 8.34
N ILE A 79 -31.96 -13.23 7.95
CA ILE A 79 -31.24 -13.58 6.70
C ILE A 79 -30.26 -14.70 6.99
N ASP A 80 -30.53 -15.86 6.43
CA ASP A 80 -29.55 -16.94 6.38
C ASP A 80 -28.55 -16.70 5.24
N LEU A 81 -27.38 -16.14 5.61
CA LEU A 81 -26.29 -15.87 4.68
C LEU A 81 -25.76 -17.16 4.00
N GLY A 82 -25.88 -18.29 4.66
CA GLY A 82 -25.53 -19.58 4.09
C GLY A 82 -26.47 -19.97 2.96
N ALA A 83 -27.79 -19.80 3.16
CA ALA A 83 -28.80 -20.07 2.14
C ALA A 83 -28.63 -19.15 0.92
N ILE A 84 -28.39 -17.86 1.12
CA ILE A 84 -28.12 -16.92 0.01
C ILE A 84 -26.88 -17.33 -0.79
N LYS A 85 -25.82 -17.75 -0.13
CA LYS A 85 -24.60 -18.27 -0.74
C LYS A 85 -24.89 -19.50 -1.62
N ASP A 86 -25.66 -20.42 -1.10
CA ASP A 86 -26.02 -21.65 -1.82
C ASP A 86 -26.90 -21.37 -3.03
N ILE A 87 -27.83 -20.44 -2.91
CA ILE A 87 -28.66 -19.99 -4.04
C ILE A 87 -27.79 -19.36 -5.11
N ARG A 88 -26.88 -18.46 -4.73
CA ARG A 88 -25.95 -17.82 -5.65
C ARG A 88 -25.05 -18.84 -6.35
N ARG A 89 -24.53 -19.82 -5.61
CA ARG A 89 -23.70 -20.88 -6.18
C ARG A 89 -24.46 -21.71 -7.19
N LYS A 90 -25.66 -22.17 -6.85
CA LYS A 90 -26.52 -22.93 -7.76
C LYS A 90 -26.82 -22.16 -9.04
N ASN A 91 -27.10 -20.88 -8.93
CA ASN A 91 -27.38 -20.03 -10.09
C ASN A 91 -26.12 -19.78 -10.96
N LEU A 92 -24.93 -19.67 -10.34
CA LEU A 92 -23.68 -19.59 -11.06
C LEU A 92 -23.35 -20.90 -11.78
N ASP A 93 -23.53 -22.03 -11.12
CA ASP A 93 -23.34 -23.36 -11.69
C ASP A 93 -24.25 -23.56 -12.90
N PHE A 94 -25.52 -23.16 -12.77
CA PHE A 94 -26.46 -23.21 -13.88
C PHE A 94 -26.04 -22.30 -15.05
N ALA A 95 -25.60 -21.10 -14.80
CA ALA A 95 -25.10 -20.18 -15.84
C ALA A 95 -23.84 -20.75 -16.53
N VAL A 96 -22.99 -21.47 -15.80
CA VAL A 96 -21.84 -22.19 -16.35
C VAL A 96 -22.27 -23.37 -17.20
N GLU A 97 -23.24 -24.14 -16.73
CA GLU A 97 -23.81 -25.26 -17.50
C GLU A 97 -24.45 -24.78 -18.80
N LEU A 98 -25.23 -23.71 -18.74
CA LEU A 98 -25.82 -23.07 -19.91
C LEU A 98 -24.76 -22.63 -20.93
N ARG A 99 -23.69 -21.99 -20.45
CA ARG A 99 -22.55 -21.59 -21.28
C ARG A 99 -21.83 -22.78 -21.91
N ASN A 100 -21.61 -23.84 -21.13
CA ASN A 100 -20.98 -25.05 -21.60
C ASN A 100 -21.84 -25.75 -22.66
N HIS A 101 -23.16 -25.75 -22.46
CA HIS A 101 -24.11 -26.29 -23.41
C HIS A 101 -24.07 -25.51 -24.74
N ILE A 102 -24.09 -24.19 -24.71
CA ILE A 102 -23.91 -23.30 -25.87
C ILE A 102 -22.59 -23.58 -26.60
N ASN A 103 -21.49 -23.73 -25.85
CA ASN A 103 -20.18 -24.02 -26.43
C ASN A 103 -20.12 -25.41 -27.06
N LYS A 104 -20.80 -26.40 -26.49
CA LYS A 104 -20.91 -27.75 -27.06
C LYS A 104 -21.73 -27.75 -28.35
N MET A 105 -22.79 -26.96 -28.41
CA MET A 105 -23.55 -26.74 -29.63
C MET A 105 -22.69 -26.10 -30.71
N LYS A 106 -21.76 -25.22 -30.38
CA LYS A 106 -20.79 -24.62 -31.30
C LYS A 106 -19.83 -25.62 -31.93
N LYS A 107 -19.40 -26.64 -31.20
CA LYS A 107 -18.44 -27.63 -31.68
C LYS A 107 -19.05 -28.69 -32.60
N ASN A 108 -20.35 -28.96 -32.46
CA ASN A 108 -21.07 -29.95 -33.26
C ASN A 108 -21.60 -29.28 -34.53
N LYS A 109 -20.73 -28.92 -35.46
CA LYS A 109 -21.14 -28.55 -36.83
C LYS A 109 -21.84 -29.72 -37.49
N ILE A 110 -23.12 -29.58 -37.73
CA ILE A 110 -23.87 -30.49 -38.59
C ILE A 110 -24.01 -29.81 -39.96
N GLU A 111 -23.58 -30.49 -40.99
CA GLU A 111 -23.39 -29.98 -42.35
C GLU A 111 -24.69 -29.83 -43.21
N ASN A 112 -25.87 -29.64 -42.65
CA ASN A 112 -27.06 -29.38 -43.44
C ASN A 112 -27.93 -28.31 -42.81
N ASP A 113 -27.67 -27.08 -43.20
CA ASP A 113 -28.25 -25.86 -42.62
C ASP A 113 -29.62 -25.43 -43.17
N GLU A 114 -30.19 -26.10 -44.15
CA GLU A 114 -31.40 -25.56 -44.82
C GLU A 114 -32.75 -25.97 -44.20
N GLU A 115 -32.78 -26.85 -43.19
CA GLU A 115 -34.05 -27.38 -42.64
C GLU A 115 -34.36 -27.05 -41.17
N VAL A 116 -33.53 -26.28 -40.46
CA VAL A 116 -33.83 -25.94 -39.06
C VAL A 116 -34.64 -24.64 -38.98
N LYS A 117 -35.93 -24.76 -38.94
CA LYS A 117 -36.83 -23.65 -38.64
C LYS A 117 -36.63 -23.20 -37.20
N ASP A 118 -36.83 -21.92 -36.96
CA ASP A 118 -36.87 -21.38 -35.60
C ASP A 118 -37.83 -22.24 -34.73
N VAL A 119 -37.29 -22.79 -33.66
CA VAL A 119 -38.06 -23.56 -32.69
C VAL A 119 -38.85 -22.59 -31.82
N PHE A 120 -40.16 -22.72 -31.86
CA PHE A 120 -41.08 -21.92 -31.06
C PHE A 120 -41.76 -22.79 -30.00
N ASN A 121 -41.98 -22.19 -28.84
CA ASN A 121 -42.82 -22.80 -27.79
C ASN A 121 -44.31 -22.49 -28.06
N ASP A 122 -45.21 -23.03 -27.24
CA ASP A 122 -46.64 -22.79 -27.30
C ASP A 122 -47.04 -21.32 -27.17
N ASN A 123 -46.13 -20.46 -26.66
CA ASN A 123 -46.32 -19.01 -26.54
C ASN A 123 -45.75 -18.23 -27.73
N GLY A 124 -45.25 -18.87 -28.78
CA GLY A 124 -44.72 -18.25 -29.99
C GLY A 124 -43.38 -17.53 -29.85
N LEU A 125 -42.64 -17.79 -28.77
CA LEU A 125 -41.32 -17.23 -28.57
C LEU A 125 -40.25 -18.10 -29.22
N SER A 126 -39.30 -17.45 -29.93
CA SER A 126 -38.17 -18.18 -30.47
C SER A 126 -37.27 -18.72 -29.35
N LEU A 127 -36.54 -19.80 -29.63
CA LEU A 127 -35.57 -20.40 -28.70
C LEU A 127 -34.59 -19.38 -28.18
N ASP A 128 -34.14 -18.46 -29.01
CA ASP A 128 -33.24 -17.36 -28.63
C ASP A 128 -33.82 -16.41 -27.60
N LYS A 129 -35.08 -16.01 -27.79
CA LYS A 129 -35.74 -15.14 -26.81
C LYS A 129 -35.92 -15.87 -25.47
N ARG A 130 -36.27 -17.15 -25.50
CA ARG A 130 -36.42 -17.96 -24.27
C ARG A 130 -35.13 -18.04 -23.47
N ILE A 131 -34.01 -18.32 -24.11
CA ILE A 131 -32.72 -18.39 -23.40
C ILE A 131 -32.20 -17.00 -23.02
N SER A 132 -32.43 -15.97 -23.82
CA SER A 132 -32.13 -14.60 -23.45
C SER A 132 -32.91 -14.18 -22.20
N ASN A 133 -34.18 -14.56 -22.11
CA ASN A 133 -34.99 -14.35 -20.93
C ASN A 133 -34.40 -15.06 -19.70
N ILE A 134 -33.95 -16.32 -19.80
CA ILE A 134 -33.32 -17.05 -18.71
C ILE A 134 -32.11 -16.29 -18.19
N ILE A 135 -31.22 -15.81 -19.08
CA ILE A 135 -30.02 -15.05 -18.69
C ILE A 135 -30.40 -13.75 -17.99
N LEU A 136 -31.37 -13.00 -18.54
CA LEU A 136 -31.86 -11.77 -17.93
C LEU A 136 -32.42 -12.01 -16.53
N HIS A 137 -33.19 -13.06 -16.33
CA HIS A 137 -33.74 -13.36 -15.01
C HIS A 137 -32.71 -13.79 -14.00
N ILE A 138 -31.68 -14.52 -14.41
CA ILE A 138 -30.54 -14.82 -13.54
C ILE A 138 -29.88 -13.51 -13.08
N GLU A 139 -29.65 -12.58 -14.00
CA GLU A 139 -29.02 -11.29 -13.72
C GLU A 139 -29.90 -10.40 -12.84
N ASP A 140 -31.18 -10.27 -13.17
CA ASP A 140 -32.12 -9.46 -12.38
C ASP A 140 -32.30 -10.01 -10.96
N GLY A 141 -32.32 -11.33 -10.82
CA GLY A 141 -32.39 -11.96 -9.52
C GLY A 141 -31.17 -11.70 -8.66
N PHE A 142 -29.95 -11.79 -9.20
CA PHE A 142 -28.75 -11.45 -8.49
C PHE A 142 -28.70 -9.97 -8.12
N GLU A 143 -29.10 -9.08 -9.02
CA GLU A 143 -29.15 -7.66 -8.77
C GLU A 143 -30.18 -7.31 -7.68
N ASN A 144 -31.32 -7.97 -7.67
CA ASN A 144 -32.34 -7.79 -6.62
C ASN A 144 -31.83 -8.24 -5.25
N ILE A 145 -31.20 -9.42 -5.15
CA ILE A 145 -30.56 -9.85 -3.89
C ILE A 145 -29.52 -8.82 -3.45
N ARG A 146 -28.68 -8.34 -4.36
CA ARG A 146 -27.67 -7.34 -4.07
C ARG A 146 -28.27 -6.01 -3.60
N ARG A 147 -29.35 -5.54 -4.23
CA ARG A 147 -30.03 -4.30 -3.82
C ARG A 147 -30.64 -4.43 -2.42
N HIS A 148 -31.28 -5.53 -2.12
CA HIS A 148 -31.84 -5.77 -0.80
C HIS A 148 -30.75 -5.85 0.26
N TYR A 149 -29.64 -6.52 -0.01
CA TYR A 149 -28.52 -6.61 0.91
C TYR A 149 -27.88 -5.24 1.18
N ILE A 150 -27.67 -4.43 0.14
CA ILE A 150 -27.10 -3.07 0.27
C ILE A 150 -28.07 -2.13 0.99
N SER A 151 -29.36 -2.15 0.66
CA SER A 151 -30.38 -1.31 1.32
C SER A 151 -30.48 -1.65 2.82
N TYR A 152 -30.33 -2.91 3.13
CA TYR A 152 -30.38 -3.41 4.50
C TYR A 152 -29.20 -2.93 5.36
N GLU A 153 -27.97 -2.97 4.87
CA GLU A 153 -26.80 -2.44 5.60
C GLU A 153 -26.89 -0.94 5.83
N ARG A 154 -27.55 -0.18 4.95
CA ARG A 154 -27.79 1.25 5.14
C ARG A 154 -28.72 1.54 6.33
N VAL A 155 -29.62 0.61 6.65
CA VAL A 155 -30.57 0.76 7.78
C VAL A 155 -29.98 0.31 9.12
N SER A 156 -29.00 -0.62 9.10
CA SER A 156 -28.46 -1.23 10.33
C SER A 156 -27.27 -0.51 10.95
N THR A 157 -26.68 0.49 10.29
CA THR A 157 -25.69 1.38 10.90
C THR A 157 -26.41 2.56 11.55
N PRO A 158 -26.33 2.76 12.88
CA PRO A 158 -26.82 3.99 13.50
C PRO A 158 -25.88 5.12 13.12
N THR A 159 -26.07 5.67 11.95
CA THR A 159 -25.45 6.92 11.57
C THR A 159 -26.17 8.03 12.33
N VAL A 160 -25.45 8.69 13.24
CA VAL A 160 -25.81 10.05 13.63
C VAL A 160 -25.83 10.87 12.35
N GLN A 161 -27.01 11.09 11.82
CA GLN A 161 -27.21 11.83 10.58
C GLN A 161 -26.95 13.32 10.85
N PRO A 162 -25.96 13.94 10.21
CA PRO A 162 -25.98 15.41 10.13
C PRO A 162 -27.25 15.81 9.35
N GLN A 163 -27.94 16.83 9.85
CA GLN A 163 -29.12 17.43 9.18
C GLN A 163 -28.65 18.24 7.96
N TYR A 164 -28.09 17.59 6.94
CA TYR A 164 -27.90 18.24 5.65
C TYR A 164 -29.03 17.81 4.71
N PRO A 165 -29.55 18.70 3.85
CA PRO A 165 -30.52 18.30 2.86
C PRO A 165 -29.88 17.18 2.03
N ARG A 166 -30.43 15.98 2.17
CA ARG A 166 -30.10 14.88 1.30
C ARG A 166 -30.37 15.34 -0.12
N PHE A 167 -29.42 15.18 -1.02
CA PHE A 167 -29.83 14.87 -2.38
C PHE A 167 -30.70 13.63 -2.20
N SER A 168 -31.98 13.85 -2.25
CA SER A 168 -32.96 12.79 -2.15
C SER A 168 -32.58 11.73 -3.17
N ASP A 169 -32.69 10.47 -2.79
CA ASP A 169 -32.66 9.37 -3.73
C ASP A 169 -33.31 9.88 -5.02
N PRO A 170 -32.65 9.81 -6.20
CA PRO A 170 -33.23 10.27 -7.45
C PRO A 170 -34.62 9.69 -7.72
N SER A 171 -34.95 8.52 -7.13
CA SER A 171 -36.28 7.92 -7.13
C SER A 171 -37.31 8.69 -6.32
N THR A 172 -36.94 9.65 -5.50
CA THR A 172 -37.84 10.50 -4.67
C THR A 172 -37.95 11.94 -5.17
N MET A 173 -37.27 12.29 -6.26
CA MET A 173 -37.46 13.57 -6.94
C MET A 173 -38.70 13.53 -7.83
N ASP A 174 -39.51 14.55 -7.76
CA ASP A 174 -40.66 14.70 -8.66
C ASP A 174 -40.15 14.81 -10.10
N ASP A 175 -40.87 14.14 -11.03
CA ASP A 175 -40.51 14.11 -12.46
C ASP A 175 -40.33 15.54 -13.04
N GLU A 176 -41.08 16.52 -12.54
CA GLU A 176 -40.98 17.93 -12.94
C GLU A 176 -39.61 18.55 -12.58
N ASP A 177 -39.02 18.19 -11.45
CA ASP A 177 -37.70 18.70 -11.05
C ASP A 177 -36.59 18.12 -11.93
N VAL A 178 -36.69 16.85 -12.30
CA VAL A 178 -35.72 16.17 -13.18
C VAL A 178 -35.80 16.69 -14.63
N GLU A 179 -36.95 17.08 -15.11
CA GLU A 179 -37.11 17.65 -16.46
C GLU A 179 -36.40 19.00 -16.59
N ASN A 180 -36.32 19.78 -15.52
CA ASN A 180 -35.68 21.08 -15.49
C ASN A 180 -34.15 21.05 -15.35
N PHE A 181 -33.56 19.87 -15.11
CA PHE A 181 -32.10 19.76 -15.00
C PHE A 181 -31.38 20.03 -16.31
N THR A 182 -30.26 20.75 -16.20
CA THR A 182 -29.33 20.90 -17.33
C THR A 182 -28.75 19.54 -17.74
N PRO A 183 -28.26 19.40 -18.97
CA PRO A 183 -27.58 18.16 -19.38
C PRO A 183 -26.46 17.72 -18.45
N LEU A 184 -25.69 18.65 -17.88
CA LEU A 184 -24.65 18.37 -16.90
C LEU A 184 -25.23 17.78 -15.61
N GLN A 185 -26.28 18.41 -15.07
CA GLN A 185 -26.94 17.93 -13.85
C GLN A 185 -27.55 16.55 -14.03
N LYS A 186 -28.21 16.27 -15.17
CA LYS A 186 -28.72 14.92 -15.50
C LYS A 186 -27.61 13.87 -15.54
N CYS A 187 -26.46 14.21 -16.13
CA CYS A 187 -25.30 13.32 -16.16
C CYS A 187 -24.68 13.11 -14.76
N LEU A 188 -24.63 14.15 -13.92
CA LEU A 188 -24.14 14.03 -12.54
C LEU A 188 -25.04 13.12 -11.71
N VAL A 189 -26.35 13.36 -11.73
CA VAL A 189 -27.33 12.53 -10.98
C VAL A 189 -27.23 11.07 -11.43
N PHE A 190 -27.22 10.82 -12.72
CA PHE A 190 -27.07 9.47 -13.27
C PHE A 190 -25.77 8.81 -12.80
N THR A 191 -24.66 9.53 -12.82
CA THR A 191 -23.37 8.98 -12.43
C THR A 191 -23.30 8.71 -10.92
N LEU A 192 -23.81 9.62 -10.10
CA LEU A 192 -23.87 9.46 -8.65
C LEU A 192 -24.80 8.29 -8.26
N ASP A 193 -25.95 8.17 -8.90
CA ASP A 193 -26.87 7.04 -8.67
C ASP A 193 -26.19 5.69 -8.95
N GLU A 194 -25.43 5.58 -10.05
CA GLU A 194 -24.66 4.37 -10.36
C GLU A 194 -23.53 4.11 -9.35
N ILE A 195 -22.88 5.17 -8.84
CA ILE A 195 -21.88 5.07 -7.77
C ILE A 195 -22.52 4.56 -6.47
N TYR A 196 -23.66 5.11 -6.08
CA TYR A 196 -24.36 4.77 -4.84
C TYR A 196 -24.89 3.33 -4.88
N LYS A 197 -25.45 2.91 -6.02
CA LYS A 197 -25.86 1.51 -6.22
C LYS A 197 -24.71 0.52 -6.04
N CYS A 198 -23.50 0.92 -6.44
CA CYS A 198 -22.31 0.11 -6.27
C CYS A 198 -21.72 0.18 -4.84
N GLY A 199 -22.10 1.17 -4.04
CA GLY A 199 -21.54 1.39 -2.72
C GLY A 199 -20.05 1.76 -2.74
N TYR A 200 -19.58 2.41 -3.80
CA TYR A 200 -18.18 2.80 -3.94
C TYR A 200 -17.80 3.93 -2.98
N ARG A 201 -16.50 3.99 -2.68
CA ARG A 201 -15.83 5.11 -2.00
C ARG A 201 -14.67 5.58 -2.85
N ARG A 202 -14.22 6.82 -2.64
CA ARG A 202 -13.05 7.38 -3.36
C ARG A 202 -11.74 7.10 -2.65
N TYR A 203 -10.70 6.86 -3.45
CA TYR A 203 -9.33 6.88 -2.97
C TYR A 203 -8.38 7.19 -4.13
N LYS A 204 -7.57 8.24 -3.99
CA LYS A 204 -6.54 8.63 -4.97
C LYS A 204 -7.05 8.59 -6.42
N GLY A 205 -8.25 9.15 -6.66
CA GLY A 205 -8.86 9.23 -7.99
C GLY A 205 -9.48 7.93 -8.52
N HIS A 206 -9.71 6.95 -7.65
CA HIS A 206 -10.38 5.69 -7.99
C HIS A 206 -11.69 5.52 -7.25
N CYS A 207 -12.64 4.84 -7.91
CA CYS A 207 -13.77 4.20 -7.26
C CYS A 207 -13.27 2.90 -6.62
N CYS A 208 -13.42 2.79 -5.30
CA CYS A 208 -12.97 1.64 -4.52
C CYS A 208 -14.16 0.82 -4.01
N GLU A 209 -13.98 -0.49 -3.95
CA GLU A 209 -14.95 -1.45 -3.42
C GLU A 209 -14.40 -2.13 -2.17
N GLU A 210 -15.24 -2.31 -1.15
CA GLU A 210 -14.84 -3.04 0.05
C GLU A 210 -14.72 -4.53 -0.24
N ILE A 211 -13.61 -5.13 0.18
CA ILE A 211 -13.41 -6.57 0.04
C ILE A 211 -14.34 -7.29 1.01
N THR A 212 -15.02 -8.29 0.51
CA THR A 212 -15.83 -9.21 1.32
C THR A 212 -15.21 -10.60 1.25
N THR A 213 -15.07 -11.26 2.40
CA THR A 213 -14.54 -12.63 2.47
C THR A 213 -15.53 -13.61 1.82
N SER A 214 -15.04 -14.84 1.54
CA SER A 214 -15.92 -15.92 1.07
C SER A 214 -17.09 -16.21 2.01
N ASP A 215 -16.94 -15.89 3.29
CA ASP A 215 -17.95 -16.11 4.34
C ASP A 215 -18.88 -14.93 4.56
N GLY A 216 -18.75 -13.88 3.74
CA GLY A 216 -19.62 -12.72 3.74
C GLY A 216 -19.21 -11.60 4.71
N TYR A 217 -18.09 -11.73 5.41
CA TYR A 217 -17.59 -10.68 6.28
C TYR A 217 -16.97 -9.53 5.50
N LYS A 218 -17.31 -8.30 5.86
CA LYS A 218 -16.65 -7.09 5.36
C LYS A 218 -15.30 -6.92 6.03
N THR A 219 -14.26 -6.77 5.21
CA THR A 219 -12.86 -6.83 5.68
C THR A 219 -12.31 -5.50 6.16
N ARG A 220 -13.06 -4.39 6.07
CA ARG A 220 -12.55 -3.03 6.29
C ARG A 220 -11.47 -2.59 5.29
N ALA A 221 -11.14 -3.39 4.31
CA ALA A 221 -10.17 -3.06 3.27
C ALA A 221 -10.89 -2.72 1.96
N TRP A 222 -10.46 -1.65 1.32
CA TRP A 222 -11.04 -1.13 0.09
C TRP A 222 -10.00 -1.16 -1.02
N LEU A 223 -10.32 -1.79 -2.13
CA LEU A 223 -9.43 -1.86 -3.29
C LEU A 223 -9.93 -0.98 -4.44
N PRO A 224 -9.00 -0.34 -5.17
CA PRO A 224 -9.32 0.37 -6.39
C PRO A 224 -9.92 -0.59 -7.43
N LYS A 225 -11.11 -0.24 -7.93
CA LYS A 225 -11.78 -0.99 -8.98
C LYS A 225 -11.63 -0.34 -10.34
N PHE A 226 -11.94 0.94 -10.40
CA PHE A 226 -11.82 1.74 -11.62
C PHE A 226 -11.30 3.13 -11.31
N PRO A 227 -10.43 3.72 -12.13
CA PRO A 227 -10.24 5.17 -12.16
C PRO A 227 -11.59 5.86 -12.40
N ILE A 228 -11.84 6.99 -11.74
CA ILE A 228 -13.13 7.71 -11.82
C ILE A 228 -13.49 8.05 -13.28
N ASP A 229 -12.53 8.47 -14.08
CA ASP A 229 -12.74 8.79 -15.50
C ASP A 229 -13.20 7.56 -16.29
N LYS A 230 -12.54 6.41 -16.11
CA LYS A 230 -12.94 5.15 -16.77
C LYS A 230 -14.31 4.68 -16.32
N PHE A 231 -14.64 4.86 -15.04
CA PHE A 231 -15.97 4.53 -14.54
C PHE A 231 -17.04 5.37 -15.24
N VAL A 232 -16.88 6.71 -15.26
CA VAL A 232 -17.84 7.63 -15.91
C VAL A 232 -18.07 7.26 -17.38
N TYR A 233 -16.99 7.01 -18.14
CA TYR A 233 -17.13 6.59 -19.54
C TYR A 233 -17.76 5.20 -19.69
N SER A 234 -17.56 4.30 -18.75
CA SER A 234 -18.16 2.97 -18.82
C SER A 234 -19.67 2.97 -18.60
N ILE A 235 -20.14 3.75 -17.59
CA ILE A 235 -21.58 3.81 -17.28
C ILE A 235 -22.37 4.58 -18.33
N ALA A 236 -21.76 5.55 -19.02
CA ALA A 236 -22.42 6.26 -20.09
C ALA A 236 -22.95 5.33 -21.19
N ARG A 237 -22.30 4.18 -21.43
CA ARG A 237 -22.74 3.15 -22.37
C ARG A 237 -23.86 2.26 -21.83
N ARG A 238 -24.13 2.27 -20.52
CA ARG A 238 -25.19 1.48 -19.90
C ARG A 238 -26.57 2.15 -19.97
N ASP A 239 -26.58 3.42 -20.35
CA ASP A 239 -27.82 4.15 -20.59
C ASP A 239 -28.49 3.67 -21.90
N TYR A 240 -29.37 2.70 -21.75
CA TYR A 240 -30.11 2.12 -22.91
C TYR A 240 -31.03 3.13 -23.63
N MET A 241 -31.39 4.26 -22.99
CA MET A 241 -32.12 5.37 -23.59
C MET A 241 -31.22 6.29 -24.41
N PHE A 242 -29.90 6.13 -24.33
CA PHE A 242 -28.88 6.92 -25.01
C PHE A 242 -28.89 8.43 -24.71
N THR A 243 -29.72 8.88 -23.78
CA THR A 243 -29.83 10.29 -23.44
C THR A 243 -28.55 10.82 -22.77
N ASN A 244 -28.11 10.14 -21.71
CA ASN A 244 -26.86 10.48 -21.04
C ASN A 244 -25.66 10.20 -21.94
N TRP A 245 -25.67 9.09 -22.69
CA TRP A 245 -24.61 8.81 -23.67
C TRP A 245 -24.43 9.94 -24.69
N LYS A 246 -25.53 10.49 -25.24
CA LYS A 246 -25.47 11.66 -26.14
C LYS A 246 -24.88 12.89 -25.45
N ASN A 247 -25.25 13.14 -24.20
CA ASN A 247 -24.72 14.25 -23.42
C ASN A 247 -23.22 14.07 -23.14
N PHE A 248 -22.79 12.89 -22.70
CA PHE A 248 -21.38 12.58 -22.44
C PHE A 248 -20.50 12.64 -23.69
N THR A 249 -21.05 12.32 -24.86
CA THR A 249 -20.31 12.27 -26.13
C THR A 249 -20.49 13.52 -26.98
N SER A 250 -21.33 14.48 -26.56
CA SER A 250 -21.51 15.75 -27.24
C SER A 250 -20.22 16.58 -27.27
N LYS A 251 -20.11 17.49 -28.25
CA LYS A 251 -19.01 18.46 -28.27
C LYS A 251 -19.15 19.40 -27.07
N GLY A 252 -18.42 19.16 -26.02
CA GLY A 252 -18.45 19.97 -24.81
C GLY A 252 -17.62 19.38 -23.68
N SER A 253 -17.68 20.04 -22.54
CA SER A 253 -16.93 19.70 -21.35
C SER A 253 -17.69 18.79 -20.40
N ILE A 254 -18.96 18.38 -20.70
CA ILE A 254 -19.84 17.70 -19.74
C ILE A 254 -19.18 16.49 -19.10
N ALA A 255 -18.61 15.58 -19.87
CA ALA A 255 -17.92 14.41 -19.30
C ALA A 255 -16.76 14.82 -18.37
N ARG A 256 -15.99 15.82 -18.77
CA ARG A 256 -14.88 16.32 -17.97
C ARG A 256 -15.36 17.02 -16.70
N GLU A 257 -16.41 17.81 -16.79
CA GLU A 257 -17.02 18.51 -15.67
C GLU A 257 -17.63 17.51 -14.67
N VAL A 258 -18.29 16.44 -15.15
CA VAL A 258 -18.78 15.34 -14.32
C VAL A 258 -17.63 14.66 -13.57
N ILE A 259 -16.55 14.31 -14.28
CA ILE A 259 -15.36 13.68 -13.68
C ILE A 259 -14.74 14.61 -12.63
N ASP A 260 -14.61 15.90 -12.93
CA ASP A 260 -14.02 16.88 -12.01
C ASP A 260 -14.89 17.07 -10.76
N ASN A 261 -16.20 17.19 -10.91
CA ASN A 261 -17.16 17.26 -9.80
C ASN A 261 -17.08 16.03 -8.90
N ILE A 262 -17.18 14.82 -9.46
CA ILE A 262 -17.14 13.57 -8.71
C ILE A 262 -15.80 13.36 -8.02
N SER A 263 -14.71 13.82 -8.64
CA SER A 263 -13.37 13.72 -8.06
C SER A 263 -13.15 14.64 -6.88
N LYS A 264 -13.90 15.76 -6.77
CA LYS A 264 -13.68 16.82 -5.79
C LYS A 264 -14.85 17.06 -4.84
N CYS A 265 -16.05 16.53 -5.13
CA CYS A 265 -17.23 16.76 -4.30
C CYS A 265 -17.02 16.20 -2.88
N ASP A 266 -17.57 16.88 -1.89
CA ASP A 266 -17.72 16.36 -0.54
C ASP A 266 -19.08 15.66 -0.44
N ASP A 267 -19.09 14.37 -0.78
CA ASP A 267 -20.30 13.56 -0.85
C ASP A 267 -20.25 12.45 0.21
N GLN A 268 -21.22 12.45 1.11
CA GLN A 268 -21.31 11.49 2.21
C GLN A 268 -21.58 10.05 1.74
N GLN A 269 -22.20 9.87 0.58
CA GLN A 269 -22.44 8.54 -0.01
C GLN A 269 -21.28 8.08 -0.89
N PHE A 270 -20.39 9.00 -1.28
CA PHE A 270 -19.15 8.72 -2.00
C PHE A 270 -17.95 9.38 -1.30
N PRO A 271 -17.70 9.08 0.00
CA PRO A 271 -16.67 9.72 0.76
C PRO A 271 -15.27 9.35 0.30
N GLU A 272 -14.30 10.24 0.56
CA GLU A 272 -12.89 9.91 0.45
C GLU A 272 -12.47 8.95 1.56
N ILE A 273 -11.74 7.90 1.21
CA ILE A 273 -11.24 6.90 2.15
C ILE A 273 -10.04 7.46 2.90
N SER A 274 -10.09 7.39 4.23
CA SER A 274 -8.95 7.62 5.11
C SER A 274 -8.46 6.28 5.68
N LYS A 275 -7.48 5.69 5.04
CA LYS A 275 -6.88 4.43 5.49
C LYS A 275 -6.06 4.65 6.76
N ARG A 276 -6.10 3.69 7.69
CA ARG A 276 -5.28 3.70 8.91
C ARG A 276 -3.98 2.95 8.68
N ARG A 277 -2.84 3.65 8.77
CA ARG A 277 -1.49 3.13 8.50
C ARG A 277 -1.17 1.81 9.21
N HIS A 278 -1.57 1.66 10.45
CA HIS A 278 -1.27 0.53 11.32
C HIS A 278 -2.44 -0.48 11.45
N VAL A 279 -3.31 -0.55 10.44
CA VAL A 279 -4.42 -1.52 10.41
C VAL A 279 -4.37 -2.31 9.12
N TRP A 280 -4.34 -3.63 9.22
CA TRP A 280 -4.30 -4.56 8.09
C TRP A 280 -5.44 -5.56 8.19
N SER A 281 -6.02 -5.93 7.06
CA SER A 281 -7.04 -6.97 6.97
C SER A 281 -6.50 -8.24 6.35
N PHE A 282 -6.97 -9.36 6.85
CA PHE A 282 -6.60 -10.70 6.42
C PHE A 282 -7.87 -11.51 6.10
N LYS A 283 -7.73 -12.76 5.63
CA LYS A 283 -8.88 -13.64 5.37
C LYS A 283 -9.77 -13.88 6.59
N ASN A 284 -9.19 -13.89 7.78
CA ASN A 284 -9.84 -14.31 9.02
C ASN A 284 -10.05 -13.18 10.04
N GLY A 285 -9.61 -11.96 9.77
CA GLY A 285 -9.79 -10.86 10.72
C GLY A 285 -8.98 -9.61 10.38
N VAL A 286 -8.98 -8.67 11.30
CA VAL A 286 -8.28 -7.38 11.21
C VAL A 286 -7.19 -7.33 12.28
N PHE A 287 -5.97 -7.00 11.86
CA PHE A 287 -4.84 -6.75 12.74
C PHE A 287 -4.65 -5.25 12.95
N VAL A 288 -4.75 -4.81 14.19
CA VAL A 288 -4.51 -3.43 14.64
C VAL A 288 -3.15 -3.37 15.29
N GLY A 289 -2.21 -2.70 14.67
CA GLY A 289 -0.81 -2.62 15.11
C GLY A 289 -0.55 -1.53 16.15
N LYS A 290 -1.57 -0.74 16.56
CA LYS A 290 -1.41 0.31 17.57
C LYS A 290 -2.68 0.45 18.39
N GLU A 291 -2.64 -0.07 19.60
CA GLU A 291 -3.73 0.04 20.56
C GLU A 291 -3.16 0.44 21.92
N TRP A 292 -3.74 1.43 22.55
CA TRP A 292 -3.33 1.85 23.89
C TRP A 292 -3.90 0.91 24.94
N ILE A 293 -3.04 0.35 25.80
CA ILE A 293 -3.42 -0.54 26.90
C ILE A 293 -3.29 0.24 28.22
N PRO A 294 -4.42 0.80 28.74
CA PRO A 294 -4.38 1.69 29.92
C PRO A 294 -3.75 1.04 31.14
N GLU A 295 -4.02 -0.26 31.37
CA GLU A 295 -3.56 -1.00 32.55
C GLU A 295 -2.02 -1.12 32.59
N ARG A 296 -1.36 -1.10 31.43
CA ARG A 296 0.10 -1.22 31.32
C ARG A 296 0.76 0.10 30.95
N GLY A 297 0.01 1.11 30.53
CA GLY A 297 0.54 2.39 30.06
C GLY A 297 1.43 2.26 28.81
N VAL A 298 1.14 1.32 27.93
CA VAL A 298 1.92 1.03 26.73
C VAL A 298 1.04 0.86 25.51
N TYR A 299 1.61 1.03 24.33
CA TYR A 299 0.99 0.60 23.08
C TYR A 299 1.30 -0.87 22.80
N ASP A 300 0.28 -1.59 22.33
CA ASP A 300 0.38 -2.98 21.92
C ASP A 300 -0.39 -3.20 20.62
N CYS A 301 -0.31 -4.38 20.05
CA CYS A 301 -1.05 -4.78 18.86
C CYS A 301 -2.08 -5.87 19.19
N ARG A 302 -3.16 -5.91 18.40
CA ARG A 302 -4.23 -6.87 18.61
C ARG A 302 -4.81 -7.37 17.30
N PHE A 303 -5.17 -8.65 17.26
CA PHE A 303 -5.92 -9.25 16.16
C PHE A 303 -7.39 -9.43 16.54
N TYR A 304 -8.27 -9.10 15.60
CA TYR A 304 -9.71 -9.16 15.72
C TYR A 304 -10.28 -10.12 14.68
N PRO A 305 -10.56 -11.38 15.03
CA PRO A 305 -11.24 -12.32 14.13
C PRO A 305 -12.63 -11.78 13.74
N TYR A 306 -13.07 -11.97 12.49
CA TYR A 306 -14.33 -11.43 11.99
C TYR A 306 -15.56 -11.95 12.74
N ASP A 307 -15.51 -13.17 13.24
CA ASP A 307 -16.58 -13.82 14.02
C ASP A 307 -16.61 -13.38 15.48
N SER A 308 -15.58 -12.68 15.96
CA SER A 308 -15.45 -12.27 17.35
C SER A 308 -16.41 -11.13 17.74
N LYS A 309 -16.76 -11.06 19.03
CA LYS A 309 -17.54 -9.94 19.58
C LYS A 309 -16.72 -8.64 19.56
N GLU A 310 -15.43 -8.75 19.77
CA GLU A 310 -14.48 -7.65 19.80
C GLU A 310 -14.42 -6.94 18.45
N PHE A 311 -14.42 -7.68 17.34
CA PHE A 311 -14.47 -7.10 16.01
C PHE A 311 -15.75 -6.30 15.76
N ARG A 312 -16.89 -6.75 16.30
CA ARG A 312 -18.16 -6.02 16.18
C ARG A 312 -18.16 -4.70 16.96
N CYS A 313 -17.36 -4.63 18.02
CA CYS A 313 -17.18 -3.42 18.82
C CYS A 313 -16.11 -2.48 18.25
N LEU A 314 -15.32 -2.95 17.30
CA LEU A 314 -14.31 -2.13 16.63
C LEU A 314 -14.99 -1.02 15.83
N ASP A 315 -14.48 0.21 15.99
CA ASP A 315 -15.02 1.38 15.28
C ASP A 315 -15.23 1.09 13.77
N PRO A 316 -16.47 1.20 13.27
CA PRO A 316 -16.81 0.90 11.89
C PRO A 316 -16.15 1.86 10.88
N THR A 317 -15.65 3.00 11.34
CA THR A 317 -14.95 4.00 10.50
C THR A 317 -13.50 3.62 10.21
N ILE A 318 -12.94 2.64 10.93
CA ILE A 318 -11.59 2.15 10.70
C ILE A 318 -11.51 1.47 9.35
N ILE A 319 -10.61 1.96 8.50
CA ILE A 319 -10.32 1.39 7.19
C ILE A 319 -8.89 0.90 7.17
N SER A 320 -8.70 -0.35 6.77
CA SER A 320 -7.41 -1.00 6.68
C SER A 320 -6.56 -0.41 5.56
N CYS A 321 -5.25 -0.30 5.80
CA CYS A 321 -4.32 0.16 4.79
C CYS A 321 -4.08 -0.88 3.68
N LYS A 322 -4.26 -2.17 4.01
CA LYS A 322 -4.05 -3.26 3.05
C LYS A 322 -4.86 -4.50 3.40
N TYR A 323 -5.19 -5.27 2.36
CA TYR A 323 -5.72 -6.63 2.47
C TYR A 323 -4.67 -7.67 2.08
N PHE A 324 -4.45 -8.64 2.96
CA PHE A 324 -3.68 -9.84 2.67
C PHE A 324 -4.63 -11.01 2.40
N ASP A 325 -4.58 -11.57 1.20
CA ASP A 325 -5.35 -12.79 0.85
C ASP A 325 -4.74 -14.05 1.49
N GLN A 326 -4.51 -13.97 2.82
CA GLN A 326 -3.85 -15.00 3.63
C GLN A 326 -4.50 -15.05 5.00
N GLN A 327 -4.40 -16.21 5.67
CA GLN A 327 -4.77 -16.34 7.07
C GLN A 327 -3.72 -15.64 7.94
N PHE A 328 -4.17 -15.09 9.05
CA PHE A 328 -3.30 -14.49 10.05
C PHE A 328 -3.35 -15.32 11.33
N ASP A 329 -2.18 -15.62 11.88
CA ASP A 329 -2.00 -16.16 13.21
C ASP A 329 -1.37 -15.05 14.06
N ASP A 330 -1.98 -14.73 15.20
CA ASP A 330 -1.50 -13.68 16.09
C ASP A 330 -0.33 -14.13 16.98
N TYR A 331 -0.02 -15.42 16.98
CA TYR A 331 1.01 -16.01 17.84
C TYR A 331 0.91 -15.50 19.30
N SER A 332 -0.31 -15.33 19.81
CA SER A 332 -0.56 -14.83 21.16
C SER A 332 0.02 -15.71 22.26
N HIS A 333 0.21 -17.01 21.96
CA HIS A 333 0.85 -17.98 22.82
C HIS A 333 2.38 -17.82 22.94
N ILE A 334 3.01 -17.03 22.06
CA ILE A 334 4.45 -16.73 22.07
C ILE A 334 4.69 -15.41 22.81
N GLU A 335 5.29 -15.48 23.99
CA GLU A 335 5.54 -14.31 24.82
C GLU A 335 6.61 -13.39 24.20
N ARG A 336 7.72 -13.94 23.77
CA ARG A 336 8.83 -13.19 23.19
C ARG A 336 8.68 -13.08 21.69
N TRP A 337 8.57 -11.87 21.15
CA TRP A 337 8.43 -11.65 19.72
C TRP A 337 9.60 -12.22 18.88
N GLN A 338 10.81 -12.32 19.47
CA GLN A 338 11.97 -12.91 18.81
C GLN A 338 11.75 -14.39 18.43
N ASP A 339 10.93 -15.08 19.20
CA ASP A 339 10.67 -16.51 19.04
C ASP A 339 9.58 -16.80 17.99
N ILE A 340 8.93 -15.77 17.44
CA ILE A 340 7.98 -15.91 16.33
C ILE A 340 8.74 -16.42 15.09
N PRO A 341 8.33 -17.56 14.48
CA PRO A 341 9.10 -18.21 13.43
C PRO A 341 8.95 -17.49 12.09
N THR A 342 10.05 -17.03 11.52
CA THR A 342 10.13 -16.43 10.19
C THR A 342 11.31 -17.03 9.41
N PRO A 343 11.29 -18.34 9.12
CA PRO A 343 12.47 -19.07 8.66
C PRO A 343 13.04 -18.56 7.33
N HIS A 344 12.22 -18.07 6.42
CA HIS A 344 12.70 -17.58 5.12
C HIS A 344 13.29 -16.18 5.22
N PHE A 345 12.67 -15.30 6.01
CA PHE A 345 13.22 -13.97 6.24
C PHE A 345 14.48 -14.03 7.12
N ASP A 346 14.48 -14.83 8.18
CA ASP A 346 15.66 -15.09 9.00
C ASP A 346 16.83 -15.62 8.17
N LYS A 347 16.57 -16.52 7.20
CA LYS A 347 17.60 -17.03 6.28
C LYS A 347 18.25 -15.93 5.45
N VAL A 348 17.50 -14.92 5.01
CA VAL A 348 18.05 -13.79 4.24
C VAL A 348 18.98 -12.95 5.12
N LEU A 349 18.61 -12.69 6.38
CA LEU A 349 19.43 -11.92 7.32
C LEU A 349 20.68 -12.70 7.75
N HIS A 350 20.52 -13.95 8.19
CA HIS A 350 21.61 -14.79 8.66
C HIS A 350 22.59 -15.19 7.54
N TYR A 351 22.17 -15.15 6.28
CA TYR A 351 23.08 -15.35 5.14
C TYR A 351 24.24 -14.37 5.17
N GLN A 352 24.01 -13.15 5.69
CA GLN A 352 25.04 -12.11 5.84
C GLN A 352 25.96 -12.35 7.04
N LYS A 353 25.75 -13.41 7.83
CA LYS A 353 26.45 -13.70 9.11
C LYS A 353 26.34 -12.56 10.12
N LEU A 354 25.23 -11.87 10.13
CA LEU A 354 24.91 -10.89 11.15
C LEU A 354 24.59 -11.60 12.47
N GLU A 355 24.96 -10.99 13.57
CA GLU A 355 24.59 -11.47 14.89
C GLU A 355 23.07 -11.38 15.08
N THR A 356 22.53 -12.27 15.92
CA THR A 356 21.07 -12.35 16.15
C THR A 356 20.47 -11.03 16.57
N GLU A 357 21.14 -10.28 17.43
CA GLU A 357 20.65 -8.98 17.88
C GLU A 357 20.63 -7.93 16.77
N VAL A 358 21.61 -7.95 15.86
CA VAL A 358 21.63 -7.11 14.67
C VAL A 358 20.49 -7.48 13.70
N CYS A 359 20.18 -8.78 13.59
CA CYS A 359 19.01 -9.26 12.84
C CYS A 359 17.70 -8.81 13.49
N ASN A 360 17.61 -8.85 14.83
CA ASN A 360 16.43 -8.37 15.56
C ASN A 360 16.13 -6.89 15.27
N TRP A 361 17.17 -6.05 15.19
CA TRP A 361 16.99 -4.66 14.82
C TRP A 361 16.45 -4.44 13.40
N ALA A 362 16.64 -5.40 12.47
CA ALA A 362 16.01 -5.33 11.16
C ALA A 362 14.48 -5.51 11.26
N TYR A 363 14.00 -6.37 12.16
CA TYR A 363 12.56 -6.48 12.47
C TYR A 363 12.04 -5.22 13.15
N VAL A 364 12.74 -4.71 14.15
CA VAL A 364 12.37 -3.48 14.87
C VAL A 364 12.21 -2.31 13.89
N MET A 365 13.20 -2.10 13.01
CA MET A 365 13.14 -1.03 12.02
C MET A 365 12.12 -1.31 10.91
N GLY A 366 11.88 -2.57 10.57
CA GLY A 366 10.76 -2.95 9.69
C GLY A 366 9.40 -2.62 10.29
N GLY A 367 9.24 -2.83 11.60
CA GLY A 367 8.03 -2.42 12.34
C GLY A 367 7.89 -0.90 12.41
N ARG A 368 8.98 -0.16 12.65
CA ARG A 368 8.97 1.30 12.67
C ARG A 368 8.42 1.92 11.37
N LEU A 369 8.59 1.26 10.22
CA LEU A 369 8.01 1.70 8.96
C LEU A 369 6.47 1.67 8.94
N CYS A 370 5.85 1.03 9.91
CA CYS A 370 4.40 0.95 10.05
C CYS A 370 3.78 2.11 10.84
N TYR A 371 4.58 3.06 11.33
CA TYR A 371 4.15 4.19 12.14
C TYR A 371 4.65 5.51 11.56
N ASP A 372 4.04 6.61 11.96
CA ASP A 372 4.54 7.94 11.60
C ASP A 372 5.91 8.19 12.25
N VAL A 373 6.73 8.98 11.57
CA VAL A 373 8.00 9.42 12.16
C VAL A 373 7.70 10.18 13.44
N ASN A 374 8.43 9.91 14.52
CA ASN A 374 8.24 10.47 15.86
C ASN A 374 6.92 10.10 16.57
N ASP A 375 6.14 9.13 16.08
CA ASP A 375 4.89 8.72 16.71
C ASP A 375 5.13 8.01 18.06
N LEU A 376 6.01 7.01 18.07
CA LEU A 376 6.28 6.18 19.25
C LEU A 376 7.72 6.25 19.75
N ASP A 377 8.61 6.92 19.03
CA ASP A 377 10.03 7.09 19.39
C ASP A 377 10.56 8.46 18.98
N SER A 378 11.72 8.83 19.54
CA SER A 378 12.46 10.04 19.19
C SER A 378 13.81 9.74 18.51
N TRP A 379 13.95 8.60 17.86
CA TRP A 379 15.25 8.07 17.45
C TRP A 379 15.91 8.82 16.29
N GLN A 380 15.15 9.51 15.47
CA GLN A 380 15.67 10.31 14.35
C GLN A 380 16.63 9.54 13.42
N VAL A 381 16.31 8.29 13.10
CA VAL A 381 17.13 7.45 12.22
C VAL A 381 16.31 6.82 11.11
N ILE A 382 17.00 6.51 10.01
CA ILE A 382 16.45 5.76 8.89
C ILE A 382 17.28 4.48 8.67
N PRO A 383 16.64 3.30 8.48
CA PRO A 383 17.37 2.07 8.17
C PRO A 383 17.99 2.14 6.79
N PHE A 384 19.26 1.75 6.69
CA PHE A 384 20.03 1.70 5.47
C PHE A 384 20.71 0.34 5.25
N PHE A 385 20.24 -0.40 4.27
CA PHE A 385 20.84 -1.67 3.87
C PHE A 385 21.92 -1.40 2.81
N LYS A 386 23.17 -1.30 3.27
CA LYS A 386 24.36 -1.03 2.46
C LYS A 386 25.03 -2.35 2.05
N GLY A 387 25.67 -2.40 0.90
CA GLY A 387 26.56 -3.52 0.55
C GLY A 387 26.58 -3.84 -0.92
N ILE A 388 27.27 -4.94 -1.26
CA ILE A 388 27.54 -5.34 -2.63
C ILE A 388 26.30 -5.76 -3.41
N ALA A 389 26.39 -5.79 -4.74
CA ALA A 389 25.33 -6.28 -5.59
C ALA A 389 24.99 -7.75 -5.32
N ARG A 390 23.74 -8.15 -5.54
CA ARG A 390 23.23 -9.52 -5.33
C ARG A 390 23.43 -10.05 -3.91
N SER A 391 23.29 -9.19 -2.90
CA SER A 391 23.43 -9.56 -1.48
C SER A 391 22.10 -9.73 -0.72
N GLY A 392 20.95 -9.48 -1.36
CA GLY A 392 19.62 -9.60 -0.75
C GLY A 392 19.01 -8.29 -0.25
N LYS A 393 19.71 -7.15 -0.32
CA LYS A 393 19.19 -5.83 0.11
C LYS A 393 17.87 -5.47 -0.52
N SER A 394 17.83 -5.51 -1.86
CA SER A 394 16.61 -5.16 -2.61
C SER A 394 15.48 -6.13 -2.33
N THR A 395 15.77 -7.40 -2.02
CA THR A 395 14.77 -8.40 -1.61
C THR A 395 14.08 -7.98 -0.32
N LEU A 396 14.84 -7.59 0.71
CA LEU A 396 14.29 -7.08 1.97
C LEU A 396 13.37 -5.88 1.73
N ILE A 397 13.84 -4.90 0.99
CA ILE A 397 13.14 -3.64 0.79
C ILE A 397 11.90 -3.84 -0.10
N THR A 398 12.05 -4.52 -1.24
CA THR A 398 10.99 -4.55 -2.28
C THR A 398 10.05 -5.75 -2.16
N LYS A 399 10.52 -6.88 -1.61
CA LYS A 399 9.72 -8.11 -1.49
C LYS A 399 9.12 -8.29 -0.09
N VAL A 400 9.63 -7.58 0.92
CA VAL A 400 9.11 -7.63 2.29
C VAL A 400 8.54 -6.27 2.69
N PHE A 401 9.36 -5.29 3.04
CA PHE A 401 8.88 -4.04 3.64
C PHE A 401 7.90 -3.27 2.74
N LYS A 402 8.21 -3.12 1.45
CA LYS A 402 7.28 -2.52 0.47
C LYS A 402 5.91 -3.22 0.46
N LYS A 403 5.86 -4.52 0.76
CA LYS A 403 4.66 -5.34 0.69
C LYS A 403 3.76 -5.22 1.93
N PHE A 404 4.16 -4.47 2.95
CA PHE A 404 3.29 -4.16 4.08
C PHE A 404 2.13 -3.23 3.70
N TYR A 405 2.23 -2.51 2.59
CA TYR A 405 1.23 -1.58 2.08
C TYR A 405 0.85 -1.88 0.62
N GLU A 406 -0.24 -1.28 0.16
CA GLU A 406 -0.58 -1.30 -1.25
C GLU A 406 0.41 -0.45 -2.06
N SER A 407 0.55 -0.78 -3.35
CA SER A 407 1.59 -0.14 -4.19
C SER A 407 1.40 1.37 -4.34
N GLU A 408 0.14 1.84 -4.34
CA GLU A 408 -0.22 3.26 -4.40
C GLU A 408 0.10 4.03 -3.11
N ASP A 409 0.33 3.32 -2.00
CA ASP A 409 0.60 3.89 -0.68
C ASP A 409 2.08 3.82 -0.29
N VAL A 410 2.93 3.37 -1.21
CA VAL A 410 4.39 3.33 -1.05
C VAL A 410 5.07 4.21 -2.07
N GLY A 411 5.73 5.25 -1.59
CA GLY A 411 6.55 6.14 -2.41
C GLY A 411 7.88 5.52 -2.80
N VAL A 412 8.43 5.90 -3.94
CA VAL A 412 9.77 5.49 -4.38
C VAL A 412 10.65 6.70 -4.54
N LEU A 413 11.70 6.77 -3.74
CA LEU A 413 12.73 7.80 -3.85
C LEU A 413 13.81 7.31 -4.81
N ALA A 414 13.81 7.82 -6.04
CA ALA A 414 14.79 7.48 -7.06
C ALA A 414 16.00 8.44 -7.02
N ASN A 415 17.15 8.02 -7.55
CA ASN A 415 18.36 8.87 -7.60
C ASN A 415 18.17 10.16 -8.42
N ASN A 416 17.35 10.08 -9.48
CA ASN A 416 17.00 11.21 -10.33
C ASN A 416 15.75 11.94 -9.83
N ILE A 417 15.50 11.94 -8.52
CA ILE A 417 14.39 12.68 -7.94
C ILE A 417 14.46 14.14 -8.39
N GLU A 418 13.34 14.67 -8.83
CA GLU A 418 13.25 16.06 -9.21
C GLU A 418 13.44 16.92 -7.95
N LYS A 419 14.57 17.67 -7.88
CA LYS A 419 14.95 18.46 -6.71
C LYS A 419 13.83 19.36 -6.19
N LYS A 420 12.99 19.87 -7.08
CA LYS A 420 11.94 20.81 -6.74
C LYS A 420 10.62 20.16 -6.31
N PHE A 421 10.26 19.01 -6.89
CA PHE A 421 8.93 18.37 -6.70
C PHE A 421 9.00 16.94 -6.17
N GLY A 422 10.17 16.41 -5.95
CA GLY A 422 10.35 15.01 -5.63
C GLY A 422 9.67 14.56 -4.33
N LEU A 423 9.76 15.38 -3.28
CA LEU A 423 9.11 15.06 -2.01
C LEU A 423 7.59 15.17 -2.08
N SER A 424 7.04 15.99 -2.99
CA SER A 424 5.59 16.10 -3.17
C SER A 424 4.94 14.81 -3.66
N ALA A 425 5.71 13.95 -4.33
CA ALA A 425 5.21 12.67 -4.83
C ALA A 425 5.08 11.59 -3.75
N ILE A 426 5.75 11.77 -2.62
CA ILE A 426 5.80 10.75 -1.56
C ILE A 426 5.21 11.22 -0.23
N LYS A 427 4.85 12.48 -0.10
CA LYS A 427 4.37 13.09 1.16
C LYS A 427 3.06 12.48 1.70
N ASP A 428 2.22 11.96 0.83
CA ASP A 428 0.91 11.38 1.17
C ASP A 428 0.93 9.83 1.18
N ASN A 429 2.13 9.24 1.26
CA ASN A 429 2.28 7.80 1.29
C ASN A 429 2.47 7.30 2.74
N PHE A 430 2.24 6.02 2.99
CA PHE A 430 2.48 5.44 4.30
C PHE A 430 3.95 5.20 4.57
N MET A 431 4.73 4.93 3.55
CA MET A 431 6.17 4.82 3.63
C MET A 431 6.81 5.17 2.29
N PHE A 432 8.08 5.46 2.30
CA PHE A 432 8.87 5.51 1.07
C PHE A 432 10.01 4.49 1.11
N ILE A 433 10.39 4.02 -0.07
CA ILE A 433 11.54 3.16 -0.26
C ILE A 433 12.53 3.79 -1.23
N ALA A 434 13.80 3.61 -0.96
CA ALA A 434 14.87 3.94 -1.89
C ALA A 434 15.76 2.71 -2.05
N PRO A 435 15.37 1.74 -2.90
CA PRO A 435 15.99 0.41 -2.92
C PRO A 435 17.41 0.40 -3.52
N GLU A 436 17.79 1.46 -4.21
CA GLU A 436 19.09 1.57 -4.88
C GLU A 436 19.57 3.02 -4.93
N ILE A 437 20.13 3.47 -3.82
CA ILE A 437 20.73 4.81 -3.72
C ILE A 437 22.15 4.76 -4.28
N LYS A 438 22.49 5.78 -5.06
CA LYS A 438 23.83 6.06 -5.56
C LYS A 438 24.42 7.27 -4.84
N SER A 439 25.71 7.46 -5.04
CA SER A 439 26.44 8.60 -4.48
C SER A 439 25.91 9.98 -4.90
N ASP A 440 25.21 10.07 -6.03
CA ASP A 440 24.65 11.29 -6.63
C ASP A 440 23.15 11.48 -6.37
N LEU A 441 22.63 11.01 -5.25
CA LEU A 441 21.22 11.21 -4.87
C LEU A 441 20.85 12.70 -4.94
N GLY A 442 19.78 12.99 -5.68
CA GLY A 442 19.33 14.37 -5.93
C GLY A 442 18.64 15.07 -4.75
N LEU A 443 18.52 14.42 -3.59
CA LEU A 443 17.95 14.99 -2.37
C LEU A 443 18.98 15.88 -1.66
N GLU A 444 18.57 17.08 -1.29
CA GLU A 444 19.44 17.99 -0.54
C GLU A 444 19.67 17.48 0.89
N GLN A 445 20.87 17.75 1.42
CA GLN A 445 21.26 17.29 2.76
C GLN A 445 20.30 17.76 3.85
N ALA A 446 19.89 19.02 3.82
CA ALA A 446 18.97 19.59 4.80
C ALA A 446 17.58 18.92 4.72
N GLU A 447 17.06 18.70 3.51
CA GLU A 447 15.80 17.99 3.32
C GLU A 447 15.86 16.56 3.86
N PHE A 448 16.97 15.85 3.60
CA PHE A 448 17.18 14.51 4.17
C PHE A 448 17.15 14.52 5.70
N GLN A 449 17.79 15.50 6.31
CA GLN A 449 17.79 15.63 7.77
C GLN A 449 16.40 15.85 8.32
N SER A 450 15.63 16.76 7.71
CA SER A 450 14.26 17.07 8.14
C SER A 450 13.31 15.88 7.96
N ILE A 451 13.36 15.16 6.84
CA ILE A 451 12.48 13.98 6.64
C ILE A 451 12.80 12.83 7.59
N VAL A 452 14.05 12.66 8.00
CA VAL A 452 14.44 11.61 8.97
C VAL A 452 14.09 12.02 10.40
N SER A 453 14.18 13.32 10.71
CA SER A 453 13.86 13.84 12.05
C SER A 453 12.38 14.16 12.25
N GLY A 454 11.54 14.08 11.20
CA GLY A 454 10.13 14.45 11.29
C GLY A 454 9.92 15.95 11.51
N GLU A 455 10.82 16.78 10.96
CA GLU A 455 10.74 18.23 11.03
C GLU A 455 9.91 18.81 9.87
N ASP A 456 9.61 20.10 9.93
CA ASP A 456 8.94 20.82 8.87
C ASP A 456 9.76 20.81 7.56
N VAL A 457 9.11 20.43 6.48
CA VAL A 457 9.70 20.44 5.13
C VAL A 457 8.89 21.33 4.21
N SER A 458 9.59 22.22 3.50
CA SER A 458 8.96 23.05 2.46
C SER A 458 8.84 22.25 1.16
N ILE A 459 7.64 21.96 0.76
CA ILE A 459 7.34 21.14 -0.43
C ILE A 459 6.75 22.01 -1.53
N ALA A 460 7.42 22.06 -2.67
CA ALA A 460 6.88 22.67 -3.86
C ALA A 460 5.84 21.76 -4.51
N VAL A 461 4.63 22.26 -4.72
CA VAL A 461 3.56 21.55 -5.43
C VAL A 461 3.34 22.23 -6.79
N LYS A 462 3.28 21.41 -7.86
CA LYS A 462 3.10 21.93 -9.21
C LYS A 462 1.83 22.79 -9.31
N ASN A 463 1.98 24.01 -9.80
CA ASN A 463 0.89 25.01 -9.96
C ASN A 463 0.21 25.44 -8.64
N LYS A 464 0.87 25.28 -7.49
CA LYS A 464 0.40 25.77 -6.19
C LYS A 464 1.55 26.45 -5.44
N THR A 465 1.20 27.23 -4.42
CA THR A 465 2.17 27.79 -3.46
C THR A 465 2.86 26.63 -2.72
N ALA A 466 4.15 26.80 -2.40
CA ALA A 466 4.87 25.83 -1.57
C ALA A 466 4.16 25.65 -0.22
N LEU A 467 4.05 24.42 0.22
CA LEU A 467 3.46 24.04 1.51
C LEU A 467 4.57 23.67 2.49
N SER A 468 4.52 24.22 3.70
CA SER A 468 5.28 23.65 4.82
C SER A 468 4.44 22.58 5.47
N ILE A 469 5.00 21.38 5.60
CA ILE A 469 4.34 20.26 6.26
C ILE A 469 5.30 19.61 7.27
N GLU A 470 4.79 19.22 8.40
CA GLU A 470 5.49 18.32 9.30
C GLU A 470 5.60 16.93 8.66
N TRP A 471 6.83 16.44 8.54
CA TRP A 471 7.09 15.18 7.83
C TRP A 471 6.85 13.98 8.71
N ASN A 472 5.92 13.12 8.32
CA ASN A 472 5.55 11.91 9.07
C ASN A 472 5.79 10.60 8.33
N VAL A 473 6.26 10.63 7.07
CA VAL A 473 6.41 9.43 6.23
C VAL A 473 7.74 8.73 6.53
N PRO A 474 7.76 7.54 7.14
CA PRO A 474 8.97 6.77 7.38
C PRO A 474 9.54 6.21 6.08
N GLY A 475 10.84 5.94 6.06
CA GLY A 475 11.49 5.41 4.89
C GLY A 475 12.53 4.34 5.17
N VAL A 476 12.92 3.63 4.11
CA VAL A 476 14.01 2.66 4.12
C VAL A 476 14.90 2.84 2.91
N LEU A 477 16.20 2.81 3.14
CA LEU A 477 17.21 3.02 2.14
C LEU A 477 17.96 1.72 1.83
N GLY A 478 18.37 1.57 0.57
CA GLY A 478 19.28 0.52 0.13
C GLY A 478 20.26 1.07 -0.90
N GLY A 479 21.49 0.58 -0.89
CA GLY A 479 22.50 1.04 -1.84
C GLY A 479 23.82 0.32 -1.68
N ASN A 480 24.75 0.57 -2.60
CA ASN A 480 26.10 0.07 -2.48
C ASN A 480 26.97 1.04 -1.69
N GLU A 481 26.67 2.33 -1.77
CA GLU A 481 27.42 3.43 -1.19
C GLU A 481 26.47 4.39 -0.48
N VAL A 482 27.02 5.16 0.44
CA VAL A 482 26.30 6.29 1.07
C VAL A 482 26.34 7.47 0.09
N PRO A 483 25.29 8.27 -0.02
CA PRO A 483 25.31 9.49 -0.83
C PRO A 483 26.48 10.42 -0.46
N ASN A 484 27.04 11.10 -1.47
CA ASN A 484 28.18 12.01 -1.32
C ASN A 484 27.78 13.34 -0.65
N TRP A 485 27.06 13.25 0.45
CA TRP A 485 26.82 14.42 1.29
C TRP A 485 28.10 14.76 2.07
N ARG A 486 28.46 16.03 2.02
CA ARG A 486 29.61 16.51 2.80
C ARG A 486 29.20 16.62 4.27
N ASP A 487 29.40 15.56 5.01
CA ASP A 487 29.01 15.47 6.43
C ASP A 487 30.22 15.63 7.36
N ASN A 488 30.75 16.86 7.43
CA ASN A 488 31.85 17.17 8.34
C ASN A 488 31.41 17.23 9.82
N SER A 489 30.10 17.41 10.07
CA SER A 489 29.54 17.51 11.42
C SER A 489 29.05 16.19 12.00
N GLY A 490 28.98 15.12 11.19
CA GLY A 490 28.34 13.85 11.55
C GLY A 490 26.81 13.92 11.59
N SER A 491 26.22 15.01 11.11
CA SER A 491 24.78 15.26 11.19
C SER A 491 23.96 14.30 10.34
N ILE A 492 24.51 13.83 9.23
CA ILE A 492 23.89 12.82 8.36
C ILE A 492 24.08 11.42 8.94
N LEU A 493 25.32 11.11 9.34
CA LEU A 493 25.67 9.75 9.76
C LEU A 493 24.94 9.32 11.01
N ARG A 494 24.69 10.26 11.95
CA ARG A 494 23.86 9.97 13.13
C ARG A 494 22.40 9.63 12.81
N ARG A 495 21.95 9.95 11.58
CA ARG A 495 20.58 9.68 11.10
C ARG A 495 20.46 8.40 10.29
N ILE A 496 21.55 7.74 9.98
CA ILE A 496 21.59 6.51 9.19
C ILE A 496 21.93 5.33 10.08
N LEU A 497 21.03 4.35 10.18
CA LEU A 497 21.28 3.09 10.87
C LEU A 497 21.67 2.02 9.83
N PRO A 498 22.98 1.67 9.68
CA PRO A 498 23.45 0.92 8.55
C PRO A 498 23.62 -0.58 8.85
N TRP A 499 23.06 -1.44 7.99
CA TRP A 499 23.43 -2.86 7.87
C TRP A 499 24.38 -3.03 6.69
N ASN A 500 25.48 -3.77 6.88
CA ASN A 500 26.48 -4.00 5.83
C ASN A 500 26.35 -5.43 5.25
N PHE A 501 25.82 -5.53 4.06
CA PHE A 501 25.59 -6.77 3.31
C PHE A 501 26.82 -7.09 2.45
N THR A 502 27.78 -7.80 3.01
CA THR A 502 29.08 -8.08 2.39
C THR A 502 29.13 -9.38 1.60
N LYS A 503 28.13 -10.26 1.75
CA LYS A 503 28.11 -11.57 1.10
C LYS A 503 27.20 -11.59 -0.10
N GLN A 504 27.78 -11.90 -1.24
CA GLN A 504 27.04 -12.12 -2.47
C GLN A 504 26.33 -13.48 -2.42
N VAL A 505 25.06 -13.52 -2.84
CA VAL A 505 24.30 -14.75 -3.00
C VAL A 505 24.85 -15.49 -4.23
N LYS A 506 25.46 -16.66 -4.00
CA LYS A 506 26.03 -17.51 -5.05
C LYS A 506 24.93 -18.26 -5.80
N GLU A 507 24.03 -18.88 -5.07
CA GLU A 507 22.89 -19.63 -5.58
C GLU A 507 21.61 -18.97 -5.10
N ALA A 508 20.85 -18.43 -6.05
CA ALA A 508 19.56 -17.81 -5.75
C ALA A 508 18.48 -18.89 -5.59
N ASP A 509 17.67 -18.80 -4.54
CA ASP A 509 16.47 -19.62 -4.40
C ASP A 509 15.37 -19.06 -5.32
N PRO A 510 14.99 -19.74 -6.41
CA PRO A 510 13.99 -19.23 -7.35
C PRO A 510 12.59 -19.10 -6.72
N GLN A 511 12.34 -19.81 -5.63
CA GLN A 511 11.06 -19.76 -4.89
C GLN A 511 11.08 -18.78 -3.72
N LEU A 512 12.18 -18.06 -3.49
CA LEU A 512 12.32 -17.18 -2.33
C LEU A 512 11.20 -16.12 -2.27
N ASP A 513 10.85 -15.54 -3.40
CA ASP A 513 9.79 -14.52 -3.47
C ASP A 513 8.44 -15.09 -3.02
N GLU A 514 8.09 -16.30 -3.45
CA GLU A 514 6.85 -16.98 -3.05
C GLU A 514 6.87 -17.37 -1.56
N LYS A 515 8.00 -17.88 -1.07
CA LYS A 515 8.19 -18.23 0.34
C LYS A 515 8.06 -17.02 1.26
N LEU A 516 8.72 -15.91 0.91
CA LEU A 516 8.59 -14.64 1.63
C LEU A 516 7.17 -14.08 1.55
N HIS A 517 6.51 -14.23 0.41
CA HIS A 517 5.12 -13.78 0.27
C HIS A 517 4.17 -14.54 1.21
N LYS A 518 4.34 -15.85 1.34
CA LYS A 518 3.56 -16.67 2.29
C LYS A 518 3.85 -16.32 3.76
N GLU A 519 5.05 -15.87 4.05
CA GLU A 519 5.52 -15.52 5.39
C GLU A 519 5.20 -14.05 5.77
N LEU A 520 4.74 -13.22 4.82
CA LEU A 520 4.50 -11.77 5.05
C LEU A 520 3.62 -11.45 6.27
N PRO A 521 2.50 -12.13 6.54
CA PRO A 521 1.68 -11.85 7.73
C PRO A 521 2.46 -12.03 9.03
N ILE A 522 3.29 -13.07 9.10
CA ILE A 522 4.08 -13.39 10.29
C ILE A 522 5.26 -12.42 10.43
N ILE A 523 5.91 -12.06 9.31
CA ILE A 523 6.97 -11.05 9.31
C ILE A 523 6.43 -9.70 9.78
N LEU A 524 5.27 -9.29 9.28
CA LEU A 524 4.61 -8.05 9.70
C LEU A 524 4.33 -8.07 11.21
N LEU A 525 3.73 -9.13 11.73
CA LEU A 525 3.48 -9.30 13.16
C LEU A 525 4.76 -9.19 13.99
N LYS A 526 5.80 -9.94 13.60
CA LYS A 526 7.10 -9.92 14.29
C LYS A 526 7.73 -8.54 14.28
N CYS A 527 7.66 -7.83 13.14
CA CYS A 527 8.13 -6.46 13.01
C CYS A 527 7.36 -5.50 13.93
N VAL A 528 6.03 -5.54 13.92
CA VAL A 528 5.17 -4.68 14.75
C VAL A 528 5.41 -4.95 16.23
N ARG A 529 5.38 -6.20 16.68
CA ARG A 529 5.66 -6.55 18.08
C ARG A 529 7.07 -6.16 18.52
N GLY A 530 8.06 -6.36 17.64
CA GLY A 530 9.44 -5.97 17.90
C GLY A 530 9.59 -4.46 18.09
N TYR A 531 8.98 -3.68 17.21
CA TYR A 531 9.03 -2.22 17.33
C TYR A 531 8.28 -1.70 18.56
N LEU A 532 7.09 -2.21 18.85
CA LEU A 532 6.32 -1.82 20.04
C LEU A 532 7.08 -2.15 21.34
N ASP A 533 7.70 -3.33 21.43
CA ASP A 533 8.52 -3.71 22.59
C ASP A 533 9.69 -2.75 22.78
N TYR A 534 10.40 -2.40 21.71
CA TYR A 534 11.58 -1.51 21.81
C TYR A 534 11.19 -0.04 21.99
N SER A 535 10.12 0.44 21.33
CA SER A 535 9.62 1.80 21.55
C SER A 535 9.10 2.00 22.98
N ASN A 536 8.34 1.06 23.51
CA ASN A 536 7.92 1.11 24.92
C ASN A 536 9.08 1.15 25.91
N LYS A 537 10.21 0.49 25.60
CA LYS A 537 11.40 0.45 26.48
C LYS A 537 12.36 1.63 26.29
N TYR A 538 12.47 2.15 25.08
CA TYR A 538 13.58 3.01 24.67
C TYR A 538 13.18 4.28 23.94
N ARG A 539 11.89 4.64 23.92
CA ARG A 539 11.35 5.76 23.13
C ARG A 539 12.09 7.09 23.31
N ASP A 540 12.50 7.40 24.56
CA ASP A 540 13.13 8.65 24.95
C ASP A 540 14.67 8.52 25.13
N ARG A 541 15.23 7.41 24.68
CA ARG A 541 16.67 7.18 24.74
C ARG A 541 17.32 7.45 23.39
N ASP A 542 18.53 8.00 23.44
CA ASP A 542 19.36 8.04 22.24
C ASP A 542 19.57 6.62 21.71
N ILE A 543 19.15 6.38 20.49
CA ILE A 543 19.21 5.06 19.85
C ILE A 543 20.65 4.53 19.81
N TRP A 544 21.66 5.40 19.66
CA TRP A 544 23.07 5.02 19.60
C TRP A 544 23.63 4.44 20.90
N ARG A 545 22.92 4.64 22.01
CA ARG A 545 23.22 3.99 23.30
C ARG A 545 22.48 2.67 23.50
N VAL A 546 21.57 2.33 22.59
CA VAL A 546 20.69 1.14 22.68
C VAL A 546 21.09 0.08 21.67
N VAL A 547 21.47 0.50 20.47
CA VAL A 547 21.85 -0.43 19.38
C VAL A 547 23.12 -1.22 19.70
N PRO A 548 23.28 -2.45 19.18
CA PRO A 548 24.51 -3.21 19.28
C PRO A 548 25.74 -2.45 18.79
N PRO A 549 26.94 -2.73 19.36
CA PRO A 549 28.21 -2.12 18.93
C PRO A 549 28.50 -2.24 17.43
N TYR A 550 27.93 -3.25 16.78
CA TYR A 550 27.99 -3.43 15.33
C TYR A 550 27.63 -2.14 14.56
N PHE A 551 26.52 -1.49 14.92
CA PHE A 551 26.06 -0.29 14.20
C PHE A 551 27.01 0.89 14.37
N LEU A 552 27.58 1.04 15.56
CA LEU A 552 28.59 2.07 15.82
C LEU A 552 29.84 1.83 14.98
N LEU A 553 30.27 0.55 14.86
CA LEU A 553 31.41 0.18 14.04
C LEU A 553 31.16 0.49 12.55
N ILE A 554 30.01 0.10 12.02
CA ILE A 554 29.68 0.36 10.61
C ILE A 554 29.50 1.87 10.35
N GLN A 555 28.88 2.60 11.27
CA GLN A 555 28.77 4.05 11.20
C GLN A 555 30.16 4.70 11.11
N LYS A 556 31.09 4.26 11.96
CA LYS A 556 32.48 4.74 11.95
C LYS A 556 33.15 4.44 10.60
N GLN A 557 33.03 3.24 10.07
CA GLN A 557 33.56 2.89 8.75
C GLN A 557 32.98 3.78 7.62
N VAL A 558 31.68 4.08 7.67
CA VAL A 558 31.04 4.98 6.72
C VAL A 558 31.56 6.41 6.89
N ALA A 559 31.74 6.88 8.11
CA ALA A 559 32.29 8.18 8.43
C ALA A 559 33.69 8.36 7.84
N MET A 560 34.54 7.35 7.94
CA MET A 560 35.90 7.36 7.37
C MET A 560 35.91 7.57 5.86
N VAL A 561 34.89 7.08 5.16
CA VAL A 561 34.77 7.27 3.70
C VAL A 561 34.16 8.64 3.36
N ALA A 562 33.23 9.12 4.19
CA ALA A 562 32.49 10.37 3.92
C ALA A 562 33.23 11.64 4.35
N SER A 563 34.13 11.56 5.33
CA SER A 563 34.87 12.68 5.90
C SER A 563 36.38 12.46 5.85
N THR A 564 37.09 13.29 5.09
CA THR A 564 38.55 13.24 4.99
C THR A 564 39.21 13.47 6.33
N LEU A 565 38.67 14.35 7.18
CA LEU A 565 39.18 14.60 8.51
C LEU A 565 38.97 13.41 9.44
N THR A 566 37.80 12.82 9.43
CA THR A 566 37.50 11.60 10.21
C THR A 566 38.43 10.44 9.78
N ASN A 567 38.65 10.27 8.48
CA ASN A 567 39.58 9.28 7.94
C ASN A 567 41.01 9.51 8.49
N PHE A 568 41.51 10.75 8.49
CA PHE A 568 42.81 11.11 9.05
C PHE A 568 42.88 10.86 10.55
N MET A 569 41.82 11.25 11.28
CA MET A 569 41.78 11.09 12.75
C MET A 569 41.73 9.63 13.21
N GLU A 570 41.25 8.70 12.36
CA GLU A 570 41.24 7.26 12.62
C GLU A 570 42.47 6.53 12.06
N SER A 571 43.40 7.28 11.44
CA SER A 571 44.63 6.70 10.91
C SER A 571 45.64 6.41 12.00
N THR A 572 46.63 5.58 11.71
CA THR A 572 47.77 5.30 12.60
C THR A 572 48.67 6.51 12.85
N LEU A 573 48.42 7.62 12.15
CA LEU A 573 49.17 8.86 12.30
C LEU A 573 48.73 9.68 13.52
N ILE A 574 47.61 9.33 14.16
CA ILE A 574 47.06 10.06 15.30
C ILE A 574 47.12 9.21 16.56
N THR A 575 47.57 9.86 17.65
CA THR A 575 47.52 9.29 19.00
C THR A 575 46.71 10.22 19.92
N TYR A 576 45.82 9.63 20.72
CA TYR A 576 44.95 10.39 21.61
C TYR A 576 45.44 10.34 23.06
N GLY A 577 45.32 11.48 23.77
CA GLY A 577 45.64 11.55 25.20
C GLY A 577 45.37 12.94 25.79
N GLU A 578 44.83 13.00 26.99
CA GLU A 578 44.44 14.26 27.67
C GLU A 578 45.54 15.32 27.75
N LYS A 579 46.81 14.88 27.84
CA LYS A 579 47.99 15.78 27.94
C LYS A 579 48.70 16.00 26.61
N MET A 580 48.16 15.41 25.53
CA MET A 580 48.75 15.54 24.20
C MET A 580 48.26 16.83 23.53
N TYR A 581 49.15 17.41 22.75
CA TYR A 581 48.83 18.58 21.95
C TYR A 581 49.77 18.69 20.75
N VAL A 582 49.26 19.32 19.70
CA VAL A 582 50.02 19.61 18.48
C VAL A 582 49.71 21.00 17.98
N PRO A 583 50.69 21.80 17.53
CA PRO A 583 50.42 23.07 16.83
C PRO A 583 49.53 22.82 15.62
N GLN A 584 48.46 23.61 15.44
CA GLN A 584 47.51 23.43 14.34
C GLN A 584 48.21 23.46 12.97
N THR A 585 49.24 24.24 12.83
CA THR A 585 50.05 24.32 11.59
C THR A 585 50.64 22.96 11.21
N ILE A 586 51.18 22.22 12.20
CA ILE A 586 51.74 20.87 11.99
C ILE A 586 50.61 19.86 11.74
N PHE A 587 49.54 19.92 12.50
CA PHE A 587 48.37 19.06 12.29
C PHE A 587 47.84 19.18 10.83
N VAL A 588 47.64 20.41 10.35
CA VAL A 588 47.15 20.70 8.99
C VAL A 588 48.17 20.25 7.94
N GLN A 589 49.45 20.40 8.18
CA GLN A 589 50.48 19.92 7.25
C GLN A 589 50.41 18.39 7.05
N ILE A 590 50.36 17.63 8.14
CA ILE A 590 50.29 16.16 8.08
C ILE A 590 48.94 15.70 7.55
N PHE A 591 47.86 16.37 7.89
CA PHE A 591 46.54 16.14 7.29
C PHE A 591 46.54 16.30 5.77
N ASN A 592 47.16 17.38 5.26
CA ASN A 592 47.27 17.61 3.81
C ASN A 592 48.13 16.54 3.12
N GLN A 593 49.18 16.08 3.78
CA GLN A 593 50.01 14.98 3.27
C GLN A 593 49.23 13.66 3.22
N HIS A 594 48.49 13.36 4.27
CA HIS A 594 47.58 12.19 4.31
C HIS A 594 46.55 12.25 3.20
N CYS A 595 45.91 13.40 2.98
CA CYS A 595 44.98 13.59 1.89
C CYS A 595 45.62 13.35 0.51
N ALA A 596 46.83 13.85 0.30
CA ALA A 596 47.57 13.65 -0.94
C ALA A 596 47.97 12.20 -1.16
N ALA A 597 48.45 11.50 -0.14
CA ALA A 597 48.85 10.09 -0.20
C ALA A 597 47.66 9.15 -0.50
N ASN A 598 46.47 9.53 -0.06
CA ASN A 598 45.25 8.74 -0.24
C ASN A 598 44.35 9.24 -1.39
N ASN A 599 44.82 10.14 -2.25
CA ASN A 599 44.06 10.77 -3.33
C ASN A 599 42.75 11.43 -2.84
N LEU A 600 42.72 11.93 -1.62
CA LEU A 600 41.58 12.63 -1.06
C LEU A 600 41.63 14.13 -1.43
N GLY A 601 40.49 14.76 -1.58
CA GLY A 601 40.44 16.20 -1.80
C GLY A 601 41.09 16.97 -0.63
N LYS A 602 41.66 18.14 -0.90
CA LYS A 602 42.21 19.04 0.11
C LYS A 602 41.17 20.03 0.58
N PRO A 603 40.37 19.72 1.61
CA PRO A 603 39.41 20.69 2.15
C PRO A 603 40.09 21.85 2.84
N LYS A 604 39.42 23.02 2.83
CA LYS A 604 39.91 24.16 3.61
C LYS A 604 39.71 23.86 5.10
N PHE A 605 40.83 23.86 5.86
CA PHE A 605 40.80 23.61 7.28
C PHE A 605 40.40 24.91 8.01
N ASN A 606 39.14 24.99 8.44
CA ASN A 606 38.60 26.13 9.20
C ASN A 606 37.73 25.58 10.36
N GLN A 607 37.25 26.46 11.21
CA GLN A 607 36.48 26.09 12.39
C GLN A 607 35.23 25.26 12.03
N ASP A 608 34.49 25.66 10.99
CA ASP A 608 33.30 24.92 10.55
C ASP A 608 33.63 23.49 10.08
N PHE A 609 34.84 23.28 9.55
CA PHE A 609 35.30 21.98 9.09
C PHE A 609 35.66 21.02 10.21
N TYR A 610 36.33 21.51 11.27
CA TYR A 610 36.83 20.63 12.34
C TYR A 610 35.98 20.61 13.61
N ALA A 611 35.09 21.59 13.83
CA ALA A 611 34.34 21.72 15.09
C ALA A 611 33.54 20.45 15.46
N GLY A 612 32.80 19.87 14.51
CA GLY A 612 32.02 18.66 14.74
C GLY A 612 32.88 17.44 15.07
N PRO A 613 33.81 17.03 14.20
CA PRO A 613 34.74 15.91 14.44
C PRO A 613 35.60 16.04 15.71
N PHE A 614 36.00 17.26 16.06
CA PHE A 614 36.81 17.53 17.26
C PHE A 614 35.94 17.46 18.52
N SER A 615 34.80 18.11 18.54
CA SER A 615 33.85 18.06 19.66
C SER A 615 33.41 16.64 19.99
N ALA A 616 33.19 15.80 18.97
CA ALA A 616 32.84 14.39 19.15
C ALA A 616 33.92 13.52 19.83
N ARG A 617 35.13 14.06 19.99
CA ARG A 617 36.29 13.36 20.58
C ARG A 617 36.95 14.15 21.74
N ASP A 618 36.25 15.14 22.27
CA ASP A 618 36.73 16.01 23.32
C ASP A 618 38.08 16.71 22.98
N ILE A 619 38.24 17.06 21.69
CA ILE A 619 39.44 17.77 21.20
C ILE A 619 39.12 19.25 21.16
N GLU A 620 40.04 20.05 21.73
CA GLU A 620 39.89 21.49 21.79
C GLU A 620 40.96 22.20 20.96
N VAL A 621 40.63 23.36 20.42
CA VAL A 621 41.60 24.25 19.76
C VAL A 621 41.64 25.54 20.54
N ARG A 622 42.85 25.89 21.07
CA ARG A 622 43.06 27.10 21.86
C ARG A 622 44.32 27.81 21.39
N ASP A 623 44.33 29.13 21.51
CA ASP A 623 45.50 29.94 21.19
C ASP A 623 46.47 29.94 22.37
N GLU A 624 47.58 29.23 22.24
CA GLU A 624 48.63 29.15 23.29
C GLU A 624 50.02 29.24 22.72
N VAL A 625 51.01 29.58 23.61
CA VAL A 625 52.42 29.43 23.35
C VAL A 625 52.86 28.06 23.83
N VAL A 626 53.31 27.20 22.93
CA VAL A 626 53.65 25.81 23.28
C VAL A 626 55.05 25.42 22.82
N THR A 627 55.69 24.53 23.56
CA THR A 627 56.93 23.89 23.12
C THR A 627 56.62 22.48 22.65
N TYR A 628 56.71 22.27 21.35
CA TYR A 628 56.38 20.98 20.72
C TYR A 628 57.65 20.37 20.10
N LYS A 629 57.98 19.15 20.47
CA LYS A 629 59.20 18.42 20.01
C LYS A 629 60.47 19.26 20.08
N GLY A 630 60.66 19.98 21.18
CA GLY A 630 61.89 20.82 21.45
C GLY A 630 61.89 22.18 20.75
N ARG A 631 60.86 22.54 19.97
CA ARG A 631 60.76 23.87 19.33
C ARG A 631 59.61 24.66 19.96
N THR A 632 59.93 25.92 20.32
CA THR A 632 58.88 26.81 20.85
C THR A 632 58.14 27.52 19.75
N TYR A 633 56.83 27.44 19.79
CA TYR A 633 55.91 28.07 18.85
C TYR A 633 55.28 29.29 19.52
N PRO A 634 55.26 30.45 18.85
CA PRO A 634 54.58 31.62 19.36
C PRO A 634 53.08 31.36 19.51
N ARG A 635 52.37 32.28 20.16
CA ARG A 635 50.91 32.17 20.35
C ARG A 635 50.21 31.93 19.03
N GLN A 636 49.64 30.77 18.89
CA GLN A 636 48.90 30.29 17.70
C GLN A 636 47.87 29.24 18.12
N PRO A 637 46.92 28.88 17.21
CA PRO A 637 46.01 27.76 17.47
C PRO A 637 46.77 26.45 17.69
N VAL A 638 46.43 25.76 18.78
CA VAL A 638 47.00 24.48 19.21
C VAL A 638 45.84 23.51 19.41
N VAL A 639 45.97 22.31 18.86
CA VAL A 639 45.01 21.22 19.01
C VAL A 639 45.38 20.40 20.22
N PHE A 640 44.51 20.32 21.23
CA PHE A 640 44.64 19.56 22.46
C PHE A 640 43.82 18.27 22.42
N GLY A 641 44.31 17.23 23.08
CA GLY A 641 43.66 15.93 23.15
C GLY A 641 44.25 14.89 22.20
N LEU A 642 45.16 15.29 21.32
CA LEU A 642 45.84 14.39 20.39
C LEU A 642 47.26 14.84 20.06
N ASP A 643 48.03 13.93 19.49
CA ASP A 643 49.36 14.20 18.87
C ASP A 643 49.43 13.49 17.51
N VAL A 644 50.35 13.91 16.65
CA VAL A 644 50.60 13.35 15.33
C VAL A 644 51.92 12.60 15.26
N ILE A 645 51.90 11.42 14.64
CA ILE A 645 53.11 10.61 14.42
C ILE A 645 53.70 10.98 13.07
N GLU A 646 54.95 11.40 13.04
CA GLU A 646 55.69 11.81 11.86
C GLU A 646 56.51 10.65 11.23
N GLU A 647 56.10 9.41 11.39
CA GLU A 647 56.87 8.28 10.87
C GLU A 647 56.85 8.22 9.34
N GLY A 648 58.02 8.39 8.72
CA GLY A 648 58.32 7.98 7.37
C GLY A 648 58.33 9.06 6.27
N ILE A 649 58.27 10.35 6.60
CA ILE A 649 58.41 11.42 5.60
C ILE A 649 59.77 12.06 5.75
N GLY A 650 60.69 11.71 4.87
CA GLY A 650 62.01 12.35 4.79
C GLY A 650 61.87 13.86 4.66
N PHE A 651 62.28 14.61 5.66
CA PHE A 651 62.44 16.04 5.55
C PHE A 651 63.57 16.32 4.56
N THR A 652 63.21 16.72 3.34
CA THR A 652 64.13 17.52 2.55
C THR A 652 64.11 18.90 3.20
N ASN A 653 65.17 19.20 3.92
CA ASN A 653 65.54 20.56 4.32
C ASN A 653 65.75 21.38 3.05
N ASP A 654 64.79 22.17 2.63
CA ASP A 654 65.03 23.31 1.76
C ASP A 654 64.02 24.43 2.08
N PHE A 655 64.59 25.42 2.83
CA PHE A 655 64.27 26.84 3.04
C PHE A 655 62.90 27.25 3.52
#